data_ea728586fdda475aaa645d031b1b892b
#
_entry.id   ea728586fdda475aaa645d031b1b892b
#
_cell.length_a   1.000
_cell.length_b   1.000
_cell.length_c   1.000
_cell.angle_alpha   90.00
_cell.angle_beta   90.00
_cell.angle_gamma   90.00
#
_symmetry.space_group_name_H-M   'P 1'
#
loop_
_entity.id
_entity.type
_entity.pdbx_description
1 polymer ?
#
loop_
_entity_poly.entity_id
_entity_poly.type
_entity_poly.pdbx_seq_one_letter_code
_entity_poly.pdbx_strand_id
1 'polypeptide(L)'
;MARPCLSGKPFPQGATWDGTGVNFALYSENATKVELCLYDGRSRRESERIQLPEQTAFVWHGYVAGLQPGQLYGYRVYGPWEPARGLRFNPAKLLIDPYAKAITGRVDWGKPIYPYRFGGENADMVIDRRDSASGMPKSIVVSPYFDWEHDRPPRTPLSDSIIYEMHVRGFSMLNEQIRPDLRGTYAGLASPPSLKYLKSLGITAVELMPVHQLVHDKVLVDRGLHNYWGYNTLNYFSPESEYCSSGDIGTQVPEFKAMVKALHREGIEVILDVVYNHTAEGNQLGPMLSFRGIDNPTYYKLVPDNPRYYMDYTGTGNSLNVRHPQVLKLIMDSLRYWVTEMHVDGFRFDLAATLARELHDVDRLAAFFDIIHQDPIISQVKLIAEPWDVGSGGYQVGNFPVLWAEWNGKYRDTVRRYWKGDEGQLSDLGYRLTGSSDLYQNDGRRPYASINFVTAHDGFSLEDLVSYNDKHNEANGENNQDGANDNNSWNMGIEGPTDNPEILIARERQKRNFLATLFLSQGVPMLCGGDEIGRTQHGNNNAYCQDNEISWYDWNLDERRTKLLEFTRELIRFRQIHPNLRRRKFFQDREVYHPSSRDIAWYRTDGQEMTQEQWNTGWMRSMAVMLNGTTLGQIDDMGEPVTDDTFLVMLNSYAECVTYALPQSPRNRGWKLLMNTADLDEPFGEKLLDGALDVSGRSVAVLRELTAAEAKQPETEEAPIETQQPELQQQPALAQQEETEASITEEPVTEEPVPAA
;
A
#
# COMPACT_ATOMS: atom_id res chain seq x y z
N MET A 1 1.25 -47.93 -18.27
CA MET A 1 2.09 -48.22 -17.10
C MET A 1 2.29 -46.89 -16.36
N ALA A 2 2.15 -46.89 -15.02
CA ALA A 2 2.47 -45.72 -14.21
C ALA A 2 3.93 -45.29 -14.43
N ARG A 3 4.19 -43.99 -14.47
CA ARG A 3 5.56 -43.47 -14.62
C ARG A 3 6.39 -43.88 -13.39
N PRO A 4 7.65 -44.29 -13.59
CA PRO A 4 8.53 -44.56 -12.46
C PRO A 4 8.79 -43.26 -11.69
N CYS A 5 8.67 -43.33 -10.37
CA CYS A 5 9.10 -42.26 -9.46
C CYS A 5 10.42 -42.66 -8.81
N LEU A 6 11.45 -41.88 -9.01
CA LEU A 6 12.75 -42.06 -8.40
C LEU A 6 12.77 -41.41 -7.00
N SER A 7 13.80 -41.68 -6.18
CA SER A 7 13.92 -41.15 -4.81
C SER A 7 13.77 -39.63 -4.71
N GLY A 8 14.35 -38.89 -5.66
CA GLY A 8 14.31 -37.41 -5.60
C GLY A 8 15.14 -36.82 -4.47
N LYS A 9 14.84 -35.57 -4.13
CA LYS A 9 15.53 -34.79 -3.06
C LYS A 9 14.50 -34.16 -2.12
N PRO A 10 14.80 -34.06 -0.81
CA PRO A 10 13.89 -33.39 0.15
C PRO A 10 13.87 -31.86 0.03
N PHE A 11 14.82 -31.27 -0.72
CA PHE A 11 14.95 -29.83 -0.92
C PHE A 11 15.35 -29.48 -2.38
N PRO A 12 14.86 -28.32 -2.89
CA PRO A 12 13.88 -27.42 -2.31
C PRO A 12 12.50 -28.09 -2.15
N GLN A 13 11.66 -27.59 -1.24
CA GLN A 13 10.27 -28.04 -1.13
C GLN A 13 9.45 -27.51 -2.31
N GLY A 14 8.31 -28.15 -2.59
CA GLY A 14 7.46 -27.91 -3.74
C GLY A 14 7.90 -28.67 -4.99
N ALA A 15 7.45 -28.22 -6.15
CA ALA A 15 7.79 -28.80 -7.45
C ALA A 15 8.97 -28.04 -8.09
N THR A 16 10.07 -28.74 -8.36
CA THR A 16 11.28 -28.16 -8.99
C THR A 16 11.57 -28.86 -10.30
N TRP A 17 11.44 -28.15 -11.41
CA TRP A 17 11.80 -28.63 -12.74
C TRP A 17 13.30 -28.38 -13.01
N ASP A 18 13.99 -29.40 -13.54
CA ASP A 18 15.44 -29.37 -13.81
C ASP A 18 15.80 -29.50 -15.30
N GLY A 19 14.80 -29.42 -16.19
CA GLY A 19 14.98 -29.61 -17.64
C GLY A 19 14.68 -31.03 -18.11
N THR A 20 14.74 -32.02 -17.26
CA THR A 20 14.55 -33.46 -17.61
C THR A 20 13.37 -34.08 -16.88
N GLY A 21 12.91 -33.50 -15.78
CA GLY A 21 11.79 -33.94 -14.98
C GLY A 21 11.51 -32.98 -13.84
N VAL A 22 10.74 -33.42 -12.86
CA VAL A 22 10.31 -32.60 -11.72
C VAL A 22 10.57 -33.35 -10.42
N ASN A 23 11.27 -32.70 -9.51
CA ASN A 23 11.37 -33.12 -8.13
C ASN A 23 10.21 -32.53 -7.33
N PHE A 24 9.48 -33.40 -6.60
CA PHE A 24 8.42 -33.01 -5.68
C PHE A 24 8.85 -33.27 -4.26
N ALA A 25 8.62 -32.30 -3.36
CA ALA A 25 8.98 -32.40 -1.95
C ALA A 25 7.92 -31.71 -1.07
N LEU A 26 7.29 -32.46 -0.15
CA LEU A 26 6.20 -31.99 0.72
C LEU A 26 6.49 -32.37 2.16
N TYR A 27 6.49 -31.38 3.06
CA TYR A 27 6.61 -31.65 4.50
C TYR A 27 5.27 -32.08 5.10
N SER A 28 5.29 -33.20 5.80
CA SER A 28 4.20 -33.65 6.68
C SER A 28 4.75 -34.63 7.71
N GLU A 29 4.73 -34.25 8.97
CA GLU A 29 5.27 -35.03 10.10
C GLU A 29 4.37 -36.19 10.44
N ASN A 30 3.06 -35.97 10.46
CA ASN A 30 2.06 -36.96 10.94
C ASN A 30 1.44 -37.78 9.80
N ALA A 31 1.87 -37.57 8.57
CA ALA A 31 1.41 -38.37 7.44
C ALA A 31 1.99 -39.79 7.46
N THR A 32 1.21 -40.76 7.01
CA THR A 32 1.63 -42.14 6.81
C THR A 32 1.92 -42.48 5.34
N LYS A 33 1.44 -41.67 4.40
CA LYS A 33 1.66 -41.80 2.97
C LYS A 33 1.28 -40.49 2.27
N VAL A 34 2.00 -40.15 1.21
CA VAL A 34 1.69 -39.01 0.32
C VAL A 34 1.60 -39.52 -1.11
N GLU A 35 0.53 -39.15 -1.79
CA GLU A 35 0.33 -39.39 -3.23
C GLU A 35 0.33 -38.06 -4.00
N LEU A 36 1.17 -37.99 -5.01
CA LEU A 36 1.16 -36.96 -6.06
C LEU A 36 0.10 -37.33 -7.07
N CYS A 37 -0.84 -36.43 -7.34
CA CYS A 37 -1.87 -36.58 -8.38
C CYS A 37 -1.54 -35.66 -9.53
N LEU A 38 -1.36 -36.20 -10.73
CA LEU A 38 -1.13 -35.46 -11.96
C LEU A 38 -2.45 -35.32 -12.73
N TYR A 39 -2.62 -34.14 -13.35
CA TYR A 39 -3.84 -33.80 -14.09
C TYR A 39 -3.51 -33.48 -15.55
N ASP A 40 -4.40 -33.87 -16.46
CA ASP A 40 -4.33 -33.46 -17.86
C ASP A 40 -4.66 -31.96 -17.98
N GLY A 41 -3.81 -31.20 -18.67
CA GLY A 41 -3.93 -29.74 -18.76
C GLY A 41 -5.18 -29.25 -19.48
N ARG A 42 -5.76 -30.07 -20.41
CA ARG A 42 -6.98 -29.71 -21.17
C ARG A 42 -8.25 -30.15 -20.46
N SER A 43 -8.30 -31.40 -20.04
CA SER A 43 -9.50 -31.97 -19.43
C SER A 43 -9.59 -31.71 -17.93
N ARG A 44 -8.49 -31.32 -17.30
CA ARG A 44 -8.35 -31.19 -15.84
C ARG A 44 -8.74 -32.47 -15.08
N ARG A 45 -8.68 -33.62 -15.73
CA ARG A 45 -8.92 -34.93 -15.10
C ARG A 45 -7.64 -35.52 -14.57
N GLU A 46 -7.74 -36.24 -13.45
CA GLU A 46 -6.61 -36.96 -12.88
C GLU A 46 -6.15 -38.01 -13.91
N SER A 47 -4.92 -37.89 -14.38
CA SER A 47 -4.30 -38.76 -15.38
C SER A 47 -3.47 -39.84 -14.74
N GLU A 48 -2.86 -39.54 -13.59
CA GLU A 48 -1.96 -40.46 -12.92
C GLU A 48 -1.89 -40.13 -11.43
N ARG A 49 -1.68 -41.15 -10.59
CA ARG A 49 -1.45 -41.03 -9.17
C ARG A 49 -0.19 -41.79 -8.78
N ILE A 50 0.75 -41.13 -8.14
CA ILE A 50 2.10 -41.63 -7.86
C ILE A 50 2.35 -41.49 -6.37
N GLN A 51 2.68 -42.58 -5.68
CA GLN A 51 3.13 -42.50 -4.28
C GLN A 51 4.56 -41.94 -4.26
N LEU A 52 4.81 -40.94 -3.40
CA LEU A 52 6.17 -40.47 -3.15
C LEU A 52 6.94 -41.55 -2.37
N PRO A 53 8.08 -42.04 -2.91
CA PRO A 53 8.72 -43.21 -2.40
C PRO A 53 9.55 -43.01 -1.14
N GLU A 54 10.03 -41.78 -0.90
CA GLU A 54 11.02 -41.48 0.13
C GLU A 54 10.49 -40.45 1.13
N GLN A 55 11.03 -40.53 2.36
CA GLN A 55 10.82 -39.56 3.41
C GLN A 55 12.15 -39.26 4.12
N THR A 56 12.53 -37.98 4.19
CA THR A 56 13.72 -37.51 4.89
C THR A 56 13.36 -36.37 5.82
N ALA A 57 13.54 -36.54 7.12
CA ALA A 57 13.17 -35.54 8.14
C ALA A 57 11.73 -35.01 7.97
N PHE A 58 10.77 -35.92 7.79
CA PHE A 58 9.35 -35.69 7.55
C PHE A 58 9.03 -35.00 6.21
N VAL A 59 9.99 -34.78 5.32
CA VAL A 59 9.76 -34.33 3.96
C VAL A 59 9.58 -35.56 3.04
N TRP A 60 8.40 -35.72 2.49
CA TRP A 60 8.07 -36.74 1.49
C TRP A 60 8.54 -36.26 0.12
N HIS A 61 9.33 -37.07 -0.60
CA HIS A 61 9.89 -36.64 -1.88
C HIS A 61 9.99 -37.76 -2.91
N GLY A 62 10.02 -37.30 -4.17
CA GLY A 62 10.18 -38.17 -5.31
C GLY A 62 10.44 -37.38 -6.58
N TYR A 63 11.14 -38.00 -7.53
CA TYR A 63 11.47 -37.39 -8.82
C TYR A 63 10.72 -38.11 -9.95
N VAL A 64 9.98 -37.36 -10.77
CA VAL A 64 9.23 -37.87 -11.91
C VAL A 64 9.84 -37.35 -13.20
N ALA A 65 10.49 -38.26 -13.95
CA ALA A 65 11.14 -37.93 -15.22
C ALA A 65 10.13 -37.57 -16.32
N GLY A 66 10.54 -36.67 -17.23
CA GLY A 66 9.79 -36.31 -18.44
C GLY A 66 8.60 -35.37 -18.19
N LEU A 67 8.35 -34.91 -16.95
CA LEU A 67 7.38 -33.84 -16.69
C LEU A 67 7.96 -32.50 -17.13
N GLN A 68 7.06 -31.62 -17.60
CA GLN A 68 7.42 -30.31 -18.14
C GLN A 68 6.66 -29.19 -17.40
N PRO A 69 7.13 -27.94 -17.46
CA PRO A 69 6.33 -26.77 -17.06
C PRO A 69 4.95 -26.79 -17.71
N GLY A 70 3.93 -26.35 -16.95
CA GLY A 70 2.52 -26.44 -17.32
C GLY A 70 1.82 -27.72 -16.82
N GLN A 71 2.56 -28.68 -16.24
CA GLN A 71 1.95 -29.87 -15.62
C GLN A 71 1.13 -29.45 -14.40
N LEU A 72 -0.15 -29.82 -14.41
CA LEU A 72 -1.07 -29.62 -13.28
C LEU A 72 -0.94 -30.77 -12.28
N TYR A 73 -0.91 -30.43 -10.98
CA TYR A 73 -0.76 -31.41 -9.91
C TYR A 73 -1.43 -30.98 -8.61
N GLY A 74 -1.49 -31.90 -7.67
CA GLY A 74 -1.87 -31.71 -6.28
C GLY A 74 -1.54 -32.94 -5.45
N TYR A 75 -1.81 -32.89 -4.16
CA TYR A 75 -1.48 -33.99 -3.25
C TYR A 75 -2.71 -34.61 -2.60
N ARG A 76 -2.59 -35.91 -2.26
CA ARG A 76 -3.46 -36.59 -1.33
C ARG A 76 -2.60 -37.14 -0.20
N VAL A 77 -2.94 -36.73 1.02
CA VAL A 77 -2.14 -37.05 2.20
C VAL A 77 -2.94 -37.98 3.10
N TYR A 78 -2.32 -39.06 3.52
CA TYR A 78 -2.88 -40.09 4.38
C TYR A 78 -2.33 -39.95 5.80
N GLY A 79 -3.18 -40.17 6.78
CA GLY A 79 -2.84 -40.10 8.20
C GLY A 79 -4.08 -40.28 9.08
N PRO A 80 -3.99 -40.07 10.37
CA PRO A 80 -5.10 -40.21 11.30
C PRO A 80 -6.19 -39.15 11.07
N TRP A 81 -7.46 -39.56 11.20
CA TRP A 81 -8.58 -38.66 11.37
C TRP A 81 -9.01 -38.63 12.82
N GLU A 82 -8.41 -37.77 13.61
CA GLU A 82 -8.63 -37.62 15.05
C GLU A 82 -8.77 -36.11 15.38
N PRO A 83 -9.88 -35.46 14.96
CA PRO A 83 -10.02 -34.01 15.11
C PRO A 83 -9.91 -33.51 16.56
N ALA A 84 -10.30 -34.34 17.55
CA ALA A 84 -10.12 -34.01 18.98
C ALA A 84 -8.65 -33.84 19.37
N ARG A 85 -7.72 -34.43 18.62
CA ARG A 85 -6.26 -34.28 18.77
C ARG A 85 -5.63 -33.34 17.76
N GLY A 86 -6.46 -32.66 16.97
CA GLY A 86 -5.99 -31.76 15.90
C GLY A 86 -5.58 -32.48 14.60
N LEU A 87 -5.66 -33.82 14.53
CA LEU A 87 -5.26 -34.57 13.33
C LEU A 87 -6.43 -34.69 12.34
N ARG A 88 -6.26 -34.18 11.12
CA ARG A 88 -7.37 -34.03 10.15
C ARG A 88 -7.02 -34.55 8.76
N PHE A 89 -6.30 -35.66 8.64
CA PHE A 89 -5.95 -36.25 7.34
C PHE A 89 -7.17 -36.84 6.65
N ASN A 90 -7.38 -36.49 5.37
CA ASN A 90 -8.45 -37.05 4.57
C ASN A 90 -8.00 -37.22 3.11
N PRO A 91 -7.58 -38.43 2.68
CA PRO A 91 -7.07 -38.67 1.33
C PRO A 91 -8.12 -38.53 0.23
N ALA A 92 -9.42 -38.39 0.57
CA ALA A 92 -10.45 -38.05 -0.39
C ALA A 92 -10.39 -36.56 -0.82
N LYS A 93 -9.62 -35.73 -0.10
CA LYS A 93 -9.48 -34.32 -0.44
C LYS A 93 -8.17 -34.11 -1.20
N LEU A 94 -8.28 -33.48 -2.37
CA LEU A 94 -7.13 -32.99 -3.12
C LEU A 94 -6.61 -31.71 -2.45
N LEU A 95 -5.31 -31.60 -2.28
CA LEU A 95 -4.64 -30.49 -1.59
C LEU A 95 -3.70 -29.74 -2.53
N ILE A 96 -3.70 -28.42 -2.40
CA ILE A 96 -2.74 -27.54 -3.06
C ILE A 96 -1.38 -27.67 -2.36
N ASP A 97 -0.33 -27.67 -3.14
CA ASP A 97 1.04 -27.62 -2.62
C ASP A 97 1.31 -26.26 -1.94
N PRO A 98 1.70 -26.22 -0.67
CA PRO A 98 2.08 -24.97 0.03
C PRO A 98 3.17 -24.16 -0.69
N TYR A 99 4.02 -24.82 -1.48
CA TYR A 99 5.11 -24.23 -2.25
C TYR A 99 4.78 -24.07 -3.74
N ALA A 100 3.52 -24.21 -4.15
CA ALA A 100 3.13 -23.99 -5.54
C ALA A 100 3.42 -22.57 -5.99
N LYS A 101 4.20 -22.41 -7.07
CA LYS A 101 4.57 -21.10 -7.64
C LYS A 101 3.53 -20.55 -8.61
N ALA A 102 2.59 -21.38 -9.02
CA ALA A 102 1.42 -21.00 -9.81
C ALA A 102 0.26 -21.95 -9.52
N ILE A 103 -0.95 -21.42 -9.58
CA ILE A 103 -2.20 -22.15 -9.36
C ILE A 103 -3.18 -21.77 -10.48
N THR A 104 -4.00 -22.73 -10.92
CA THR A 104 -5.06 -22.50 -11.92
C THR A 104 -6.41 -22.98 -11.44
N GLY A 105 -7.44 -22.21 -11.76
CA GLY A 105 -8.83 -22.47 -11.38
C GLY A 105 -9.20 -21.87 -10.02
N ARG A 106 -10.48 -21.97 -9.72
CA ARG A 106 -11.09 -21.47 -8.48
C ARG A 106 -11.61 -22.61 -7.63
N VAL A 107 -11.85 -22.34 -6.35
CA VAL A 107 -12.57 -23.24 -5.45
C VAL A 107 -14.05 -23.24 -5.86
N ASP A 108 -14.59 -24.44 -6.21
CA ASP A 108 -16.03 -24.63 -6.45
C ASP A 108 -16.71 -25.08 -5.15
N TRP A 109 -17.39 -24.13 -4.52
CA TRP A 109 -18.08 -24.36 -3.25
C TRP A 109 -19.27 -25.33 -3.36
N GLY A 110 -19.76 -25.63 -4.54
CA GLY A 110 -20.78 -26.65 -4.80
C GLY A 110 -20.26 -28.08 -4.73
N LYS A 111 -18.95 -28.27 -4.60
CA LYS A 111 -18.30 -29.59 -4.53
C LYS A 111 -17.92 -29.97 -3.11
N PRO A 112 -17.62 -31.25 -2.85
CA PRO A 112 -17.33 -31.74 -1.48
C PRO A 112 -15.91 -31.35 -1.02
N ILE A 113 -15.60 -30.06 -0.93
CA ILE A 113 -14.30 -29.56 -0.49
C ILE A 113 -14.12 -29.56 1.02
N TYR A 114 -15.22 -29.63 1.78
CA TYR A 114 -15.15 -29.77 3.24
C TYR A 114 -14.76 -31.20 3.65
N PRO A 115 -13.88 -31.36 4.66
CA PRO A 115 -13.41 -32.68 5.06
C PRO A 115 -14.43 -33.48 5.86
N TYR A 116 -15.56 -32.87 6.19
CA TYR A 116 -16.63 -33.42 7.04
C TYR A 116 -18.01 -33.29 6.37
N ARG A 117 -19.02 -34.00 6.88
CA ARG A 117 -20.40 -33.86 6.44
C ARG A 117 -21.15 -32.83 7.25
N PHE A 118 -21.84 -31.93 6.59
CA PHE A 118 -22.70 -30.96 7.26
C PHE A 118 -23.84 -31.64 8.02
N GLY A 119 -24.19 -31.10 9.19
CA GLY A 119 -25.34 -31.51 10.02
C GLY A 119 -24.92 -31.90 11.44
N GLY A 120 -25.43 -31.17 12.45
CA GLY A 120 -25.20 -31.39 13.88
C GLY A 120 -24.01 -30.64 14.47
N GLU A 121 -24.01 -30.51 15.81
CA GLU A 121 -23.00 -29.75 16.59
C GLU A 121 -21.56 -30.24 16.44
N ASN A 122 -21.36 -31.53 16.08
CA ASN A 122 -20.05 -32.14 15.94
C ASN A 122 -19.78 -32.57 14.49
N ALA A 123 -20.24 -31.80 13.52
CA ALA A 123 -20.11 -32.12 12.09
C ALA A 123 -18.64 -32.36 11.70
N ASP A 124 -17.71 -31.54 12.18
CA ASP A 124 -16.27 -31.64 11.90
C ASP A 124 -15.59 -32.89 12.45
N MET A 125 -16.25 -33.68 13.31
CA MET A 125 -15.75 -34.96 13.80
C MET A 125 -16.03 -36.11 12.84
N VAL A 126 -16.96 -35.96 11.88
CA VAL A 126 -17.40 -37.01 10.98
C VAL A 126 -16.81 -36.82 9.60
N ILE A 127 -15.88 -37.69 9.21
CA ILE A 127 -15.14 -37.61 7.94
C ILE A 127 -16.07 -37.70 6.71
N ASP A 128 -15.88 -36.83 5.74
CA ASP A 128 -16.49 -36.93 4.40
C ASP A 128 -15.50 -37.54 3.40
N ARG A 129 -15.81 -38.72 2.89
CA ARG A 129 -14.96 -39.48 1.96
C ARG A 129 -15.25 -39.21 0.47
N ARG A 130 -16.11 -38.23 0.15
CA ARG A 130 -16.34 -37.83 -1.25
C ARG A 130 -15.11 -37.10 -1.79
N ASP A 131 -14.79 -37.36 -3.07
CA ASP A 131 -13.63 -36.75 -3.75
C ASP A 131 -13.85 -35.25 -4.00
N SER A 132 -12.90 -34.43 -3.57
CA SER A 132 -12.94 -32.97 -3.78
C SER A 132 -12.29 -32.50 -5.09
N ALA A 133 -11.58 -33.36 -5.83
CA ALA A 133 -10.70 -32.95 -6.91
C ALA A 133 -11.38 -32.11 -8.00
N SER A 134 -12.67 -32.35 -8.26
CA SER A 134 -13.45 -31.61 -9.28
C SER A 134 -13.75 -30.15 -8.84
N GLY A 135 -13.69 -29.86 -7.54
CA GLY A 135 -13.94 -28.53 -6.98
C GLY A 135 -12.68 -27.78 -6.55
N MET A 136 -11.51 -28.39 -6.74
CA MET A 136 -10.25 -27.81 -6.29
C MET A 136 -9.46 -27.19 -7.44
N PRO A 137 -8.85 -26.02 -7.26
CA PRO A 137 -7.80 -25.51 -8.14
C PRO A 137 -6.63 -26.50 -8.18
N LYS A 138 -5.69 -26.29 -9.09
CA LYS A 138 -4.53 -27.17 -9.27
C LYS A 138 -3.25 -26.37 -9.21
N SER A 139 -2.25 -26.92 -8.51
CA SER A 139 -0.87 -26.44 -8.56
C SER A 139 -0.26 -26.69 -9.94
N ILE A 140 0.64 -25.82 -10.39
CA ILE A 140 1.29 -25.87 -11.71
C ILE A 140 2.80 -25.94 -11.53
N VAL A 141 3.43 -26.83 -12.26
CA VAL A 141 4.89 -26.82 -12.45
C VAL A 141 5.28 -25.65 -13.34
N VAL A 142 6.12 -24.74 -12.84
CA VAL A 142 6.58 -23.57 -13.61
C VAL A 142 8.04 -23.70 -14.03
N SER A 143 8.41 -23.02 -15.13
CA SER A 143 9.81 -22.80 -15.48
C SER A 143 10.38 -21.69 -14.59
N PRO A 144 11.57 -21.87 -14.02
CA PRO A 144 12.22 -20.78 -13.27
C PRO A 144 12.78 -19.67 -14.17
N TYR A 145 12.87 -19.93 -15.48
CA TYR A 145 13.49 -18.98 -16.41
C TYR A 145 12.60 -17.77 -16.66
N PHE A 146 13.20 -16.60 -16.53
CA PHE A 146 12.65 -15.31 -16.96
C PHE A 146 13.82 -14.40 -17.33
N ASP A 147 13.70 -13.66 -18.42
CA ASP A 147 14.73 -12.73 -18.85
C ASP A 147 14.57 -11.37 -18.15
N TRP A 148 15.32 -11.20 -17.10
CA TRP A 148 15.38 -9.94 -16.36
C TRP A 148 16.20 -8.86 -17.09
N GLU A 149 16.93 -9.21 -18.18
CA GLU A 149 17.88 -8.30 -18.87
C GLU A 149 18.87 -7.65 -17.87
N HIS A 150 18.77 -6.34 -17.70
CA HIS A 150 19.59 -5.54 -16.78
C HIS A 150 18.78 -4.96 -15.62
N ASP A 151 17.69 -5.60 -15.25
CA ASP A 151 16.86 -5.16 -14.15
C ASP A 151 17.68 -4.94 -12.87
N ARG A 152 17.42 -3.82 -12.20
CA ARG A 152 18.01 -3.47 -10.90
C ARG A 152 16.99 -2.80 -10.02
N PRO A 153 16.88 -3.24 -8.76
CA PRO A 153 16.04 -2.55 -7.77
C PRO A 153 16.43 -1.08 -7.65
N PRO A 154 15.48 -0.14 -7.57
CA PRO A 154 15.76 1.29 -7.42
C PRO A 154 16.53 1.62 -6.14
N ARG A 155 16.27 0.90 -5.04
CA ARG A 155 16.90 1.07 -3.71
C ARG A 155 16.78 2.48 -3.17
N THR A 156 15.61 3.08 -3.34
CA THR A 156 15.29 4.39 -2.75
C THR A 156 15.41 4.33 -1.23
N PRO A 157 16.20 5.20 -0.58
CA PRO A 157 16.25 5.24 0.88
C PRO A 157 14.84 5.41 1.47
N LEU A 158 14.55 4.74 2.58
CA LEU A 158 13.22 4.81 3.18
C LEU A 158 12.85 6.25 3.58
N SER A 159 13.82 7.08 3.99
CA SER A 159 13.61 8.51 4.27
C SER A 159 13.13 9.31 3.05
N ASP A 160 13.48 8.86 1.85
CA ASP A 160 13.18 9.52 0.59
C ASP A 160 11.98 8.88 -0.13
N SER A 161 11.43 7.81 0.47
CA SER A 161 10.31 7.07 -0.10
C SER A 161 9.00 7.83 0.03
N ILE A 162 8.17 7.70 -1.00
CA ILE A 162 6.78 8.12 -1.06
C ILE A 162 6.00 6.90 -1.56
N ILE A 163 5.20 6.31 -0.68
CA ILE A 163 4.49 5.06 -0.92
C ILE A 163 3.09 5.35 -1.45
N TYR A 164 2.67 4.58 -2.45
CA TYR A 164 1.32 4.62 -3.02
C TYR A 164 0.67 3.26 -2.84
N GLU A 165 -0.24 3.15 -1.87
CA GLU A 165 -1.01 1.93 -1.63
C GLU A 165 -2.06 1.76 -2.71
N MET A 166 -2.13 0.60 -3.36
CA MET A 166 -3.03 0.40 -4.47
C MET A 166 -3.42 -1.06 -4.70
N HIS A 167 -4.59 -1.25 -5.32
CA HIS A 167 -5.07 -2.55 -5.76
C HIS A 167 -4.79 -2.76 -7.26
N VAL A 168 -4.13 -3.88 -7.64
CA VAL A 168 -3.77 -4.18 -9.03
C VAL A 168 -4.98 -4.06 -9.97
N ARG A 169 -6.11 -4.67 -9.58
CA ARG A 169 -7.32 -4.68 -10.40
C ARG A 169 -8.00 -3.32 -10.43
N GLY A 170 -8.29 -2.73 -9.27
CA GLY A 170 -9.06 -1.51 -9.16
C GLY A 170 -8.41 -0.30 -9.82
N PHE A 171 -7.07 -0.22 -9.78
CA PHE A 171 -6.33 0.88 -10.36
C PHE A 171 -6.57 1.06 -11.86
N SER A 172 -6.59 -0.01 -12.65
CA SER A 172 -6.62 0.09 -14.11
C SER A 172 -7.97 -0.29 -14.75
N MET A 173 -8.92 -0.80 -13.97
CA MET A 173 -10.14 -1.43 -14.48
C MET A 173 -11.01 -0.49 -15.33
N LEU A 174 -11.15 0.77 -14.93
CA LEU A 174 -11.92 1.79 -15.65
C LEU A 174 -11.05 2.73 -16.49
N ASN A 175 -9.74 2.48 -16.62
CA ASN A 175 -8.87 3.36 -17.40
C ASN A 175 -9.00 3.09 -18.90
N GLU A 176 -9.69 3.98 -19.61
CA GLU A 176 -9.95 3.85 -21.06
C GLU A 176 -8.69 3.97 -21.93
N GLN A 177 -7.59 4.54 -21.41
CA GLN A 177 -6.31 4.61 -22.11
C GLN A 177 -5.60 3.26 -22.17
N ILE A 178 -6.05 2.29 -21.38
CA ILE A 178 -5.51 0.92 -21.34
C ILE A 178 -6.40 0.01 -22.19
N ARG A 179 -5.76 -0.88 -22.97
CA ARG A 179 -6.48 -1.88 -23.77
C ARG A 179 -7.44 -2.69 -22.87
N PRO A 180 -8.68 -2.96 -23.28
CA PRO A 180 -9.69 -3.63 -22.45
C PRO A 180 -9.25 -4.99 -21.89
N ASP A 181 -8.47 -5.75 -22.67
CA ASP A 181 -7.96 -7.07 -22.28
C ASP A 181 -6.83 -7.04 -21.25
N LEU A 182 -6.24 -5.87 -21.00
CA LEU A 182 -5.19 -5.66 -20.00
C LEU A 182 -5.70 -4.99 -18.71
N ARG A 183 -6.90 -4.41 -18.73
CA ARG A 183 -7.46 -3.72 -17.57
C ARG A 183 -7.63 -4.66 -16.38
N GLY A 184 -7.30 -4.21 -15.20
CA GLY A 184 -7.41 -4.99 -13.96
C GLY A 184 -6.37 -6.11 -13.82
N THR A 185 -5.27 -6.07 -14.58
CA THR A 185 -4.23 -7.10 -14.58
C THR A 185 -2.83 -6.54 -14.31
N TYR A 186 -1.85 -7.42 -14.05
CA TYR A 186 -0.43 -7.05 -13.95
C TYR A 186 0.07 -6.32 -15.20
N ALA A 187 -0.34 -6.79 -16.39
CA ALA A 187 0.01 -6.14 -17.66
C ALA A 187 -0.66 -4.76 -17.81
N GLY A 188 -1.84 -4.56 -17.25
CA GLY A 188 -2.50 -3.25 -17.18
C GLY A 188 -1.74 -2.26 -16.31
N LEU A 189 -1.23 -2.73 -15.17
CA LEU A 189 -0.38 -1.90 -14.29
C LEU A 189 0.97 -1.60 -14.95
N ALA A 190 1.55 -2.54 -15.69
CA ALA A 190 2.78 -2.37 -16.47
C ALA A 190 2.60 -1.55 -17.76
N SER A 191 1.39 -1.15 -18.10
CA SER A 191 1.10 -0.44 -19.36
C SER A 191 1.62 1.00 -19.34
N PRO A 192 1.99 1.58 -20.50
CA PRO A 192 2.53 2.94 -20.56
C PRO A 192 1.66 4.01 -19.91
N PRO A 193 0.30 4.01 -20.02
CA PRO A 193 -0.53 4.98 -19.32
C PRO A 193 -0.39 4.89 -17.78
N SER A 194 -0.37 3.67 -17.23
CA SER A 194 -0.19 3.44 -15.79
C SER A 194 1.15 3.94 -15.30
N LEU A 195 2.23 3.53 -15.96
CA LEU A 195 3.61 3.93 -15.62
C LEU A 195 3.81 5.43 -15.71
N LYS A 196 3.29 6.06 -16.77
CA LYS A 196 3.35 7.51 -16.96
C LYS A 196 2.62 8.24 -15.83
N TYR A 197 1.45 7.76 -15.43
CA TYR A 197 0.68 8.35 -14.33
C TYR A 197 1.46 8.28 -13.02
N LEU A 198 1.89 7.08 -12.59
CA LEU A 198 2.61 6.85 -11.34
C LEU A 198 3.90 7.69 -11.28
N LYS A 199 4.66 7.72 -12.38
CA LYS A 199 5.86 8.56 -12.48
C LYS A 199 5.55 10.04 -12.39
N SER A 200 4.49 10.51 -13.06
CA SER A 200 4.07 11.91 -13.04
C SER A 200 3.53 12.36 -11.69
N LEU A 201 3.03 11.44 -10.88
CA LEU A 201 2.61 11.70 -9.51
C LEU A 201 3.84 11.91 -8.59
N GLY A 202 5.00 11.32 -8.95
CA GLY A 202 6.24 11.48 -8.19
C GLY A 202 6.42 10.48 -7.06
N ILE A 203 5.65 9.39 -7.04
CA ILE A 203 5.81 8.31 -6.05
C ILE A 203 7.10 7.53 -6.31
N THR A 204 7.65 6.89 -5.29
CA THR A 204 8.88 6.09 -5.39
C THR A 204 8.64 4.61 -5.18
N ALA A 205 7.50 4.23 -4.61
CA ALA A 205 7.12 2.85 -4.40
C ALA A 205 5.61 2.67 -4.53
N VAL A 206 5.18 1.57 -5.11
CA VAL A 206 3.81 1.06 -4.99
C VAL A 206 3.76 0.02 -3.89
N GLU A 207 2.79 0.11 -2.98
CA GLU A 207 2.43 -0.94 -2.04
C GLU A 207 1.19 -1.63 -2.58
N LEU A 208 1.39 -2.85 -3.10
CA LEU A 208 0.31 -3.61 -3.71
C LEU A 208 -0.46 -4.36 -2.64
N MET A 209 -1.77 -4.11 -2.53
CA MET A 209 -2.68 -4.94 -1.78
C MET A 209 -2.50 -6.41 -2.17
N PRO A 210 -2.92 -7.40 -1.34
CA PRO A 210 -2.46 -8.77 -1.49
C PRO A 210 -2.53 -9.33 -2.91
N VAL A 211 -1.40 -9.79 -3.41
CA VAL A 211 -1.24 -10.42 -4.73
C VAL A 211 -0.97 -11.91 -4.64
N HIS A 212 -0.94 -12.48 -3.45
CA HIS A 212 -0.88 -13.92 -3.26
C HIS A 212 -2.19 -14.58 -3.75
N GLN A 213 -2.11 -15.81 -4.26
CA GLN A 213 -3.32 -16.56 -4.67
C GLN A 213 -4.32 -16.64 -3.53
N LEU A 214 -5.51 -16.14 -3.78
CA LEU A 214 -6.59 -16.00 -2.79
C LEU A 214 -7.76 -16.97 -3.03
N VAL A 215 -8.70 -17.00 -2.09
CA VAL A 215 -9.99 -17.68 -2.21
C VAL A 215 -11.11 -16.71 -1.96
N HIS A 216 -12.10 -16.67 -2.84
CA HIS A 216 -13.36 -15.97 -2.55
C HIS A 216 -14.15 -16.75 -1.52
N ASP A 217 -14.54 -16.10 -0.44
CA ASP A 217 -15.28 -16.72 0.65
C ASP A 217 -16.63 -17.27 0.18
N LYS A 218 -16.99 -18.47 0.71
CA LYS A 218 -18.27 -19.07 0.35
C LYS A 218 -19.46 -18.14 0.59
N VAL A 219 -19.46 -17.43 1.70
CA VAL A 219 -20.53 -16.49 2.07
C VAL A 219 -20.66 -15.37 1.04
N LEU A 220 -19.54 -14.86 0.53
CA LEU A 220 -19.52 -13.83 -0.51
C LEU A 220 -20.02 -14.39 -1.83
N VAL A 221 -19.52 -15.57 -2.25
CA VAL A 221 -19.94 -16.22 -3.50
C VAL A 221 -21.44 -16.52 -3.48
N ASP A 222 -21.99 -17.00 -2.36
CA ASP A 222 -23.41 -17.26 -2.20
C ASP A 222 -24.27 -15.97 -2.30
N ARG A 223 -23.68 -14.80 -2.04
CA ARG A 223 -24.29 -13.47 -2.21
C ARG A 223 -24.04 -12.83 -3.57
N GLY A 224 -23.24 -13.47 -4.44
CA GLY A 224 -22.81 -12.92 -5.73
C GLY A 224 -21.72 -11.87 -5.60
N LEU A 225 -21.00 -11.85 -4.47
CA LEU A 225 -19.87 -10.98 -4.17
C LEU A 225 -18.55 -11.76 -4.29
N HIS A 226 -17.42 -11.01 -4.35
CA HIS A 226 -16.08 -11.57 -4.41
C HIS A 226 -15.19 -10.93 -3.34
N ASN A 227 -14.24 -11.66 -2.79
CA ASN A 227 -13.20 -11.07 -1.97
C ASN A 227 -12.32 -10.21 -2.90
N TYR A 228 -12.40 -8.89 -2.76
CA TYR A 228 -11.68 -7.94 -3.60
C TYR A 228 -10.31 -7.59 -3.02
N TRP A 229 -10.22 -7.37 -1.71
CA TRP A 229 -8.94 -6.95 -1.12
C TRP A 229 -7.85 -8.01 -1.15
N GLY A 230 -8.21 -9.30 -1.05
CA GLY A 230 -7.26 -10.40 -1.14
C GLY A 230 -6.76 -10.94 0.20
N TYR A 231 -7.23 -10.46 1.34
CA TYR A 231 -6.82 -10.95 2.68
C TYR A 231 -7.43 -12.32 3.03
N ASN A 232 -7.45 -13.24 2.07
CA ASN A 232 -7.93 -14.62 2.25
C ASN A 232 -7.04 -15.59 1.47
N THR A 233 -5.78 -15.70 1.89
CA THR A 233 -4.68 -16.32 1.17
C THR A 233 -4.78 -17.86 1.16
N LEU A 234 -4.68 -18.45 -0.04
CA LEU A 234 -4.58 -19.88 -0.28
C LEU A 234 -3.13 -20.37 -0.29
N ASN A 235 -2.23 -19.57 -0.87
CA ASN A 235 -0.84 -19.96 -1.11
C ASN A 235 0.07 -18.72 -1.10
N TYR A 236 1.29 -18.87 -0.55
CA TYR A 236 2.23 -17.77 -0.31
C TYR A 236 3.28 -17.56 -1.43
N PHE A 237 3.29 -18.40 -2.47
CA PHE A 237 4.29 -18.32 -3.55
C PHE A 237 3.68 -17.96 -4.91
N SER A 238 2.40 -18.25 -5.12
CA SER A 238 1.74 -18.02 -6.39
C SER A 238 1.18 -16.60 -6.46
N PRO A 239 1.50 -15.82 -7.51
CA PRO A 239 0.74 -14.61 -7.83
C PRO A 239 -0.73 -14.95 -8.12
N GLU A 240 -1.65 -14.06 -7.77
CA GLU A 240 -3.08 -14.23 -8.03
C GLU A 240 -3.33 -14.37 -9.53
N SER A 241 -3.97 -15.47 -9.90
CA SER A 241 -4.21 -15.84 -11.30
C SER A 241 -5.26 -14.97 -11.99
N GLU A 242 -6.17 -14.35 -11.23
CA GLU A 242 -7.20 -13.46 -11.75
C GLU A 242 -6.69 -12.08 -12.16
N TYR A 243 -5.47 -11.73 -11.76
CA TYR A 243 -4.77 -10.51 -12.20
C TYR A 243 -3.86 -10.76 -13.41
N CYS A 244 -3.95 -11.93 -14.05
CA CYS A 244 -3.18 -12.27 -15.23
C CYS A 244 -4.01 -12.07 -16.51
N SER A 245 -3.45 -11.34 -17.49
CA SER A 245 -4.09 -11.12 -18.80
C SER A 245 -3.89 -12.26 -19.78
N SER A 246 -2.84 -13.05 -19.62
CA SER A 246 -2.34 -14.03 -20.60
C SER A 246 -2.82 -15.48 -20.35
N GLY A 247 -3.81 -15.68 -19.47
CA GLY A 247 -4.38 -16.99 -19.13
C GLY A 247 -3.97 -17.50 -17.74
N ASP A 248 -4.38 -18.73 -17.42
CA ASP A 248 -4.32 -19.27 -16.06
C ASP A 248 -3.41 -20.51 -15.91
N ILE A 249 -2.53 -20.80 -16.86
CA ILE A 249 -1.64 -21.97 -16.82
C ILE A 249 -0.19 -21.54 -16.59
N GLY A 250 0.07 -20.92 -15.43
CA GLY A 250 1.41 -20.53 -14.99
C GLY A 250 1.93 -19.21 -15.57
N THR A 251 1.17 -18.56 -16.46
CA THR A 251 1.54 -17.29 -17.11
C THR A 251 1.50 -16.10 -16.16
N GLN A 252 0.81 -16.19 -15.03
CA GLN A 252 0.81 -15.15 -13.98
C GLN A 252 2.21 -14.87 -13.42
N VAL A 253 3.11 -15.86 -13.39
CA VAL A 253 4.47 -15.68 -12.89
C VAL A 253 5.30 -14.78 -13.80
N PRO A 254 5.48 -15.06 -15.11
CA PRO A 254 6.21 -14.16 -16.00
C PRO A 254 5.52 -12.81 -16.19
N GLU A 255 4.18 -12.72 -16.12
CA GLU A 255 3.47 -11.46 -16.24
C GLU A 255 3.71 -10.56 -15.01
N PHE A 256 3.69 -11.11 -13.79
CA PHE A 256 4.07 -10.39 -12.58
C PHE A 256 5.54 -9.91 -12.65
N LYS A 257 6.47 -10.79 -13.05
CA LYS A 257 7.89 -10.40 -13.23
C LYS A 257 8.06 -9.27 -14.25
N ALA A 258 7.29 -9.29 -15.34
CA ALA A 258 7.30 -8.22 -16.33
C ALA A 258 6.78 -6.90 -15.77
N MET A 259 5.76 -6.94 -14.90
CA MET A 259 5.25 -5.75 -14.19
C MET A 259 6.32 -5.15 -13.29
N VAL A 260 6.96 -5.95 -12.44
CA VAL A 260 8.05 -5.46 -11.57
C VAL A 260 9.17 -4.82 -12.38
N LYS A 261 9.64 -5.52 -13.43
CA LYS A 261 10.66 -4.99 -14.35
C LYS A 261 10.27 -3.66 -14.99
N ALA A 262 8.99 -3.49 -15.34
CA ALA A 262 8.48 -2.25 -15.93
C ALA A 262 8.46 -1.09 -14.91
N LEU A 263 8.05 -1.35 -13.66
CA LEU A 263 8.06 -0.37 -12.58
C LEU A 263 9.49 0.05 -12.20
N HIS A 264 10.42 -0.90 -12.09
CA HIS A 264 11.84 -0.62 -11.83
C HIS A 264 12.47 0.30 -12.88
N ARG A 265 12.13 0.11 -14.17
CA ARG A 265 12.60 0.99 -15.26
C ARG A 265 12.17 2.44 -15.08
N GLU A 266 11.04 2.67 -14.43
CA GLU A 266 10.57 4.01 -14.09
C GLU A 266 11.09 4.52 -12.74
N GLY A 267 11.90 3.73 -12.03
CA GLY A 267 12.45 4.05 -10.72
C GLY A 267 11.45 3.85 -9.58
N ILE A 268 10.44 3.00 -9.78
CA ILE A 268 9.38 2.72 -8.81
C ILE A 268 9.60 1.33 -8.22
N GLU A 269 9.71 1.25 -6.90
CA GLU A 269 9.82 0.03 -6.13
C GLU A 269 8.46 -0.66 -5.96
N VAL A 270 8.49 -1.98 -5.73
CA VAL A 270 7.31 -2.79 -5.48
C VAL A 270 7.36 -3.37 -4.08
N ILE A 271 6.43 -2.95 -3.23
CA ILE A 271 6.20 -3.48 -1.88
C ILE A 271 4.96 -4.36 -1.94
N LEU A 272 5.01 -5.55 -1.35
CA LEU A 272 3.86 -6.45 -1.29
C LEU A 272 3.23 -6.42 0.10
N ASP A 273 1.91 -6.27 0.13
CA ASP A 273 1.13 -6.57 1.32
C ASP A 273 0.97 -8.09 1.45
N VAL A 274 1.47 -8.66 2.55
CA VAL A 274 1.57 -10.10 2.73
C VAL A 274 0.85 -10.59 3.98
N VAL A 275 0.04 -11.63 3.80
CA VAL A 275 -0.85 -12.18 4.83
C VAL A 275 -0.30 -13.53 5.29
N TYR A 276 0.69 -13.53 6.19
CA TYR A 276 1.26 -14.76 6.75
C TYR A 276 0.66 -15.15 8.11
N ASN A 277 -0.25 -14.34 8.63
CA ASN A 277 -0.83 -14.56 9.95
C ASN A 277 -1.95 -15.61 9.97
N HIS A 278 -2.66 -15.82 8.86
CA HIS A 278 -3.75 -16.77 8.70
C HIS A 278 -3.86 -17.34 7.28
N THR A 279 -4.82 -18.23 7.06
CA THR A 279 -5.12 -18.83 5.73
C THR A 279 -6.62 -18.85 5.45
N ALA A 280 -6.97 -19.07 4.18
CA ALA A 280 -8.35 -19.20 3.70
C ALA A 280 -9.10 -20.44 4.23
N GLU A 281 -8.47 -21.30 5.04
CA GLU A 281 -9.11 -22.51 5.54
C GLU A 281 -10.01 -22.27 6.78
N GLY A 282 -10.03 -21.04 7.35
CA GLY A 282 -10.92 -20.67 8.46
C GLY A 282 -10.73 -21.54 9.72
N ASN A 283 -11.78 -21.64 10.56
CA ASN A 283 -11.75 -22.42 11.81
C ASN A 283 -11.99 -23.93 11.54
N GLN A 284 -12.26 -24.73 12.61
CA GLN A 284 -12.49 -26.17 12.51
C GLN A 284 -13.64 -26.57 11.56
N LEU A 285 -14.53 -25.64 11.23
CA LEU A 285 -15.64 -25.83 10.29
C LEU A 285 -15.32 -25.34 8.87
N GLY A 286 -14.09 -24.91 8.61
CA GLY A 286 -13.65 -24.45 7.31
C GLY A 286 -13.36 -25.59 6.31
N PRO A 287 -13.07 -25.23 5.05
CA PRO A 287 -12.73 -26.18 3.99
C PRO A 287 -11.37 -26.86 4.23
N MET A 288 -11.04 -27.84 3.41
CA MET A 288 -9.72 -28.48 3.36
C MET A 288 -9.12 -28.23 1.99
N LEU A 289 -8.20 -27.28 1.91
CA LEU A 289 -7.66 -26.79 0.65
C LEU A 289 -6.16 -27.09 0.47
N SER A 290 -5.38 -26.98 1.58
CA SER A 290 -3.93 -27.13 1.57
C SER A 290 -3.44 -27.58 2.96
N PHE A 291 -3.02 -26.66 3.81
CA PHE A 291 -2.32 -26.85 5.08
C PHE A 291 -3.02 -27.79 6.05
N ARG A 292 -4.33 -27.63 6.21
CA ARG A 292 -5.16 -28.46 7.11
C ARG A 292 -5.08 -29.94 6.79
N GLY A 293 -5.12 -30.29 5.51
CA GLY A 293 -5.09 -31.66 5.06
C GLY A 293 -3.69 -32.24 4.96
N ILE A 294 -2.66 -31.38 4.88
CA ILE A 294 -1.26 -31.79 4.80
C ILE A 294 -0.74 -32.13 6.18
N ASP A 295 -0.88 -31.22 7.16
CA ASP A 295 -0.50 -31.49 8.57
C ASP A 295 -1.06 -30.40 9.49
N ASN A 296 -2.30 -30.51 9.91
CA ASN A 296 -3.02 -29.51 10.68
C ASN A 296 -2.28 -28.97 11.91
N PRO A 297 -1.74 -29.83 12.83
CA PRO A 297 -1.08 -29.34 14.04
C PRO A 297 0.27 -28.68 13.79
N THR A 298 0.92 -28.96 12.65
CA THR A 298 2.15 -28.28 12.24
C THR A 298 1.86 -26.84 11.84
N TYR A 299 0.86 -26.64 10.95
CA TYR A 299 0.64 -25.34 10.32
C TYR A 299 -0.21 -24.38 11.15
N TYR A 300 -1.12 -24.88 11.99
CA TYR A 300 -2.03 -24.05 12.77
C TYR A 300 -1.74 -24.03 14.26
N LYS A 301 -1.92 -22.87 14.87
CA LYS A 301 -1.85 -22.69 16.32
C LYS A 301 -3.15 -23.21 16.92
N LEU A 302 -3.11 -24.41 17.50
CA LEU A 302 -4.27 -25.06 18.11
C LEU A 302 -4.42 -24.65 19.57
N VAL A 303 -5.66 -24.72 20.09
CA VAL A 303 -5.95 -24.49 21.52
C VAL A 303 -5.30 -25.61 22.34
N PRO A 304 -4.39 -25.32 23.30
CA PRO A 304 -3.61 -26.37 24.01
C PRO A 304 -4.46 -27.41 24.70
N ASP A 305 -5.51 -27.00 25.40
CA ASP A 305 -6.37 -27.89 26.18
C ASP A 305 -7.47 -28.57 25.36
N ASN A 306 -7.68 -28.09 24.10
CA ASN A 306 -8.66 -28.67 23.18
C ASN A 306 -8.21 -28.47 21.71
N PRO A 307 -7.28 -29.31 21.21
CA PRO A 307 -6.68 -29.17 19.88
C PRO A 307 -7.66 -29.33 18.71
N ARG A 308 -8.93 -29.63 18.98
CA ARG A 308 -10.01 -29.55 17.97
C ARG A 308 -10.15 -28.14 17.40
N TYR A 309 -9.89 -27.10 18.22
CA TYR A 309 -10.10 -25.69 17.90
C TYR A 309 -8.79 -24.99 17.63
N TYR A 310 -8.88 -23.84 16.93
CA TYR A 310 -7.75 -23.00 16.56
C TYR A 310 -7.66 -21.78 17.48
N MET A 311 -6.46 -21.35 17.80
CA MET A 311 -6.23 -19.99 18.31
C MET A 311 -6.49 -19.00 17.18
N ASP A 312 -7.21 -17.93 17.47
CA ASP A 312 -7.56 -16.90 16.50
C ASP A 312 -7.22 -15.51 17.04
N TYR A 313 -6.14 -14.94 16.52
CA TYR A 313 -5.70 -13.56 16.77
C TYR A 313 -5.99 -12.66 15.58
N THR A 314 -6.66 -13.17 14.56
CA THR A 314 -6.84 -12.51 13.26
C THR A 314 -8.30 -12.15 12.97
N GLY A 315 -9.24 -12.77 13.66
CA GLY A 315 -10.68 -12.63 13.40
C GLY A 315 -11.18 -13.48 12.23
N THR A 316 -10.28 -14.27 11.58
CA THR A 316 -10.62 -15.07 10.39
C THR A 316 -10.86 -16.55 10.69
N GLY A 317 -10.66 -16.95 11.94
CA GLY A 317 -10.92 -18.31 12.43
C GLY A 317 -9.66 -19.16 12.64
N ASN A 318 -8.48 -18.71 12.22
CA ASN A 318 -7.21 -19.42 12.49
C ASN A 318 -6.04 -18.45 12.61
N SER A 319 -4.96 -18.93 13.20
CA SER A 319 -3.64 -18.29 13.17
C SER A 319 -2.59 -19.32 12.81
N LEU A 320 -1.63 -18.96 11.97
CA LEU A 320 -0.49 -19.83 11.66
C LEU A 320 0.42 -20.05 12.87
N ASN A 321 0.98 -21.26 12.97
CA ASN A 321 1.89 -21.65 14.03
C ASN A 321 3.34 -21.26 13.70
N VAL A 322 3.63 -19.97 13.70
CA VAL A 322 4.97 -19.43 13.38
C VAL A 322 6.08 -19.89 14.34
N ARG A 323 5.73 -20.50 15.48
CA ARG A 323 6.70 -21.13 16.39
C ARG A 323 7.21 -22.47 15.87
N HIS A 324 6.48 -23.11 14.95
CA HIS A 324 6.92 -24.36 14.35
C HIS A 324 7.99 -24.09 13.30
N PRO A 325 9.18 -24.74 13.37
CA PRO A 325 10.30 -24.44 12.47
C PRO A 325 9.97 -24.56 10.99
N GLN A 326 9.06 -25.46 10.62
CA GLN A 326 8.66 -25.62 9.21
C GLN A 326 7.71 -24.54 8.72
N VAL A 327 6.87 -23.96 9.58
CA VAL A 327 6.04 -22.81 9.23
C VAL A 327 6.91 -21.56 9.08
N LEU A 328 7.82 -21.35 10.02
CA LEU A 328 8.80 -20.28 9.94
C LEU A 328 9.66 -20.39 8.67
N LYS A 329 10.14 -21.64 8.37
CA LYS A 329 10.85 -21.92 7.12
C LYS A 329 10.00 -21.61 5.87
N LEU A 330 8.73 -22.00 5.86
CA LEU A 330 7.80 -21.72 4.75
C LEU A 330 7.71 -20.21 4.49
N ILE A 331 7.54 -19.41 5.54
CA ILE A 331 7.46 -17.94 5.44
C ILE A 331 8.80 -17.37 4.92
N MET A 332 9.92 -17.78 5.47
CA MET A 332 11.25 -17.32 5.05
C MET A 332 11.57 -17.70 3.60
N ASP A 333 11.23 -18.92 3.18
CA ASP A 333 11.39 -19.38 1.80
C ASP A 333 10.49 -18.57 0.84
N SER A 334 9.27 -18.23 1.26
CA SER A 334 8.37 -17.37 0.50
C SER A 334 8.93 -15.95 0.36
N LEU A 335 9.34 -15.31 1.44
CA LEU A 335 9.94 -13.96 1.41
C LEU A 335 11.17 -13.92 0.51
N ARG A 336 12.09 -14.90 0.63
CA ARG A 336 13.26 -15.00 -0.26
C ARG A 336 12.86 -15.18 -1.72
N TYR A 337 11.87 -16.03 -2.02
CA TYR A 337 11.36 -16.23 -3.38
C TYR A 337 10.86 -14.92 -3.98
N TRP A 338 10.06 -14.17 -3.24
CA TRP A 338 9.55 -12.89 -3.73
C TRP A 338 10.66 -11.85 -3.95
N VAL A 339 11.72 -11.85 -3.13
CA VAL A 339 12.87 -10.94 -3.33
C VAL A 339 13.79 -11.43 -4.45
N THR A 340 14.19 -12.72 -4.47
CA THR A 340 15.26 -13.20 -5.36
C THR A 340 14.77 -13.62 -6.72
N GLU A 341 13.53 -14.11 -6.83
CA GLU A 341 12.96 -14.62 -8.08
C GLU A 341 11.94 -13.64 -8.70
N MET A 342 11.20 -12.92 -7.85
CA MET A 342 10.15 -12.01 -8.29
C MET A 342 10.59 -10.54 -8.25
N HIS A 343 11.78 -10.25 -7.70
CA HIS A 343 12.45 -8.96 -7.60
C HIS A 343 11.65 -7.87 -6.86
N VAL A 344 10.86 -8.23 -5.83
CA VAL A 344 10.18 -7.23 -5.01
C VAL A 344 11.13 -6.55 -4.03
N ASP A 345 10.84 -5.28 -3.67
CA ASP A 345 11.71 -4.39 -2.90
C ASP A 345 11.33 -4.29 -1.42
N GLY A 346 10.23 -4.90 -1.03
CA GLY A 346 9.79 -4.86 0.35
C GLY A 346 8.47 -5.56 0.60
N PHE A 347 8.10 -5.56 1.88
CA PHE A 347 6.86 -6.17 2.36
C PHE A 347 6.18 -5.30 3.40
N ARG A 348 4.87 -5.21 3.34
CA ARG A 348 4.00 -4.81 4.44
C ARG A 348 3.34 -6.07 4.99
N PHE A 349 3.52 -6.32 6.28
CA PHE A 349 2.99 -7.52 6.94
C PHE A 349 1.65 -7.20 7.59
N ASP A 350 0.60 -7.82 7.06
CA ASP A 350 -0.75 -7.78 7.63
C ASP A 350 -0.77 -8.38 9.04
N LEU A 351 -1.44 -7.69 9.98
CA LEU A 351 -1.56 -8.09 11.40
C LEU A 351 -0.23 -8.61 11.96
N ALA A 352 0.87 -7.86 11.77
CA ALA A 352 2.22 -8.30 12.08
C ALA A 352 2.42 -8.68 13.57
N ALA A 353 1.63 -8.12 14.48
CA ALA A 353 1.63 -8.49 15.87
C ALA A 353 1.32 -9.98 16.10
N THR A 354 0.46 -10.59 15.29
CA THR A 354 0.15 -12.03 15.34
C THR A 354 1.38 -12.91 15.10
N LEU A 355 2.28 -12.49 14.18
CA LEU A 355 3.50 -13.21 13.84
C LEU A 355 4.56 -13.15 14.97
N ALA A 356 4.44 -12.14 15.83
CA ALA A 356 5.31 -11.91 16.98
C ALA A 356 4.79 -12.54 18.28
N ARG A 357 3.65 -13.25 18.25
CA ARG A 357 3.10 -13.90 19.44
C ARG A 357 3.80 -15.22 19.74
N GLU A 358 4.54 -15.24 20.84
CA GLU A 358 5.20 -16.47 21.32
C GLU A 358 4.16 -17.47 21.86
N LEU A 359 3.64 -17.30 23.05
CA LEU A 359 2.54 -18.12 23.58
C LEU A 359 1.20 -17.42 23.35
N HIS A 360 1.00 -16.31 24.03
CA HIS A 360 -0.18 -15.46 23.96
C HIS A 360 0.18 -14.00 23.76
N ASP A 361 1.30 -13.56 24.35
CA ASP A 361 1.77 -12.19 24.34
C ASP A 361 2.66 -11.91 23.13
N VAL A 362 2.61 -10.67 22.64
CA VAL A 362 3.49 -10.19 21.58
C VAL A 362 4.88 -9.96 22.17
N ASP A 363 5.90 -10.57 21.55
CA ASP A 363 7.30 -10.43 21.94
C ASP A 363 8.11 -9.83 20.79
N ARG A 364 8.70 -8.65 21.01
CA ARG A 364 9.57 -8.00 20.03
C ARG A 364 10.89 -8.73 19.78
N LEU A 365 11.23 -9.71 20.60
CA LEU A 365 12.36 -10.65 20.45
C LEU A 365 11.90 -12.02 19.94
N ALA A 366 10.69 -12.13 19.39
CA ALA A 366 10.21 -13.36 18.82
C ALA A 366 11.15 -13.88 17.72
N ALA A 367 11.27 -15.20 17.63
CA ALA A 367 12.14 -15.87 16.65
C ALA A 367 11.88 -15.43 15.20
N PHE A 368 10.66 -15.02 14.88
CA PHE A 368 10.29 -14.46 13.58
C PHE A 368 11.14 -13.23 13.23
N PHE A 369 11.28 -12.28 14.16
CA PHE A 369 12.08 -11.06 13.93
C PHE A 369 13.57 -11.36 13.86
N ASP A 370 14.08 -12.20 14.77
CA ASP A 370 15.50 -12.55 14.82
C ASP A 370 15.97 -13.20 13.53
N ILE A 371 15.17 -14.09 12.96
CA ILE A 371 15.50 -14.78 11.72
C ILE A 371 15.46 -13.83 10.53
N ILE A 372 14.49 -12.93 10.47
CA ILE A 372 14.45 -11.87 9.43
C ILE A 372 15.68 -10.96 9.52
N HIS A 373 16.05 -10.54 10.72
CA HIS A 373 17.20 -9.65 10.93
C HIS A 373 18.54 -10.30 10.56
N GLN A 374 18.66 -11.60 10.74
CA GLN A 374 19.87 -12.36 10.37
C GLN A 374 19.91 -12.77 8.91
N ASP A 375 18.79 -12.73 8.20
CA ASP A 375 18.73 -13.13 6.80
C ASP A 375 19.42 -12.09 5.90
N PRO A 376 20.47 -12.48 5.13
CA PRO A 376 21.26 -11.53 4.34
C PRO A 376 20.51 -10.94 3.14
N ILE A 377 19.34 -11.48 2.79
CA ILE A 377 18.50 -11.02 1.67
C ILE A 377 17.35 -10.18 2.22
N ILE A 378 16.56 -10.74 3.15
CA ILE A 378 15.32 -10.11 3.62
C ILE A 378 15.61 -8.89 4.49
N SER A 379 16.70 -8.89 5.26
CA SER A 379 17.09 -7.71 6.06
C SER A 379 17.49 -6.48 5.22
N GLN A 380 17.65 -6.63 3.90
CA GLN A 380 18.05 -5.55 2.99
C GLN A 380 16.89 -4.88 2.26
N VAL A 381 15.68 -5.42 2.33
CA VAL A 381 14.49 -4.85 1.70
C VAL A 381 13.66 -4.07 2.72
N LYS A 382 12.68 -3.29 2.25
CA LYS A 382 11.78 -2.55 3.13
C LYS A 382 10.88 -3.50 3.91
N LEU A 383 10.87 -3.35 5.25
CA LEU A 383 10.05 -4.13 6.17
C LEU A 383 9.09 -3.19 6.88
N ILE A 384 7.81 -3.32 6.59
CA ILE A 384 6.74 -2.50 7.13
C ILE A 384 5.78 -3.40 7.90
N ALA A 385 5.46 -3.04 9.13
CA ALA A 385 4.49 -3.75 9.94
C ALA A 385 3.16 -3.00 9.97
N GLU A 386 2.06 -3.74 9.86
CA GLU A 386 0.81 -3.34 10.48
C GLU A 386 0.90 -3.73 11.96
N PRO A 387 1.12 -2.76 12.87
CA PRO A 387 1.57 -3.07 14.23
C PRO A 387 0.41 -3.34 15.19
N TRP A 388 -0.59 -4.13 14.78
CA TRP A 388 -1.71 -4.58 15.61
C TRP A 388 -2.23 -5.96 15.21
N ASP A 389 -3.09 -6.52 16.05
CA ASP A 389 -4.00 -7.63 15.80
C ASP A 389 -5.24 -7.54 16.68
N VAL A 390 -6.21 -8.46 16.54
CA VAL A 390 -7.48 -8.41 17.31
C VAL A 390 -7.39 -9.05 18.71
N GLY A 391 -6.24 -9.61 19.05
CA GLY A 391 -6.04 -10.25 20.37
C GLY A 391 -5.77 -9.23 21.49
N SER A 392 -5.86 -9.69 22.74
CA SER A 392 -5.50 -8.88 23.90
C SER A 392 -4.04 -8.41 23.79
N GLY A 393 -3.79 -7.10 24.05
CA GLY A 393 -2.45 -6.51 23.92
C GLY A 393 -1.95 -6.44 22.47
N GLY A 394 -2.84 -6.56 21.48
CA GLY A 394 -2.47 -6.60 20.07
C GLY A 394 -1.98 -5.28 19.48
N TYR A 395 -2.33 -4.13 20.05
CA TYR A 395 -1.90 -2.82 19.54
C TYR A 395 -0.47 -2.49 19.95
N GLN A 396 0.48 -2.54 19.01
CA GLN A 396 1.93 -2.54 19.24
C GLN A 396 2.68 -1.38 18.53
N VAL A 397 1.98 -0.30 18.18
CA VAL A 397 2.62 0.86 17.55
C VAL A 397 3.73 1.42 18.45
N GLY A 398 4.95 1.47 17.93
CA GLY A 398 6.17 1.87 18.64
C GLY A 398 7.00 0.70 19.21
N ASN A 399 6.54 -0.54 19.10
CA ASN A 399 7.17 -1.70 19.76
C ASN A 399 7.90 -2.67 18.81
N PHE A 400 7.94 -2.40 17.51
CA PHE A 400 8.65 -3.26 16.56
C PHE A 400 10.17 -3.02 16.58
N PRO A 401 11.00 -4.00 16.15
CA PRO A 401 12.46 -3.89 16.17
C PRO A 401 13.01 -2.84 15.20
N VAL A 402 14.30 -2.50 15.35
CA VAL A 402 14.97 -1.36 14.70
C VAL A 402 14.87 -1.34 13.14
N LEU A 403 14.88 -2.49 12.48
CA LEU A 403 14.81 -2.55 11.00
C LEU A 403 13.40 -2.30 10.44
N TRP A 404 12.38 -2.32 11.30
CA TRP A 404 10.98 -2.23 10.90
C TRP A 404 10.49 -0.79 10.88
N ALA A 405 9.80 -0.42 9.81
CA ALA A 405 8.88 0.68 9.80
C ALA A 405 7.47 0.19 10.19
N GLU A 406 6.62 1.09 10.63
CA GLU A 406 5.28 0.77 11.10
C GLU A 406 4.24 1.69 10.48
N TRP A 407 3.11 1.14 10.06
CA TRP A 407 1.92 1.94 9.82
C TRP A 407 1.54 2.67 11.11
N ASN A 408 1.62 3.99 11.10
CA ASN A 408 1.41 4.79 12.31
C ASN A 408 -0.07 5.16 12.49
N GLY A 409 -0.84 4.28 13.12
CA GLY A 409 -2.25 4.53 13.43
C GLY A 409 -2.47 5.76 14.34
N LYS A 410 -1.50 6.08 15.23
CA LYS A 410 -1.57 7.31 16.04
C LYS A 410 -1.44 8.57 15.17
N TYR A 411 -0.61 8.53 14.11
CA TYR A 411 -0.54 9.62 13.15
C TYR A 411 -1.89 9.85 12.49
N ARG A 412 -2.49 8.80 11.91
CA ARG A 412 -3.81 8.85 11.28
C ARG A 412 -4.86 9.47 12.19
N ASP A 413 -4.98 8.94 13.40
CA ASP A 413 -6.05 9.34 14.31
C ASP A 413 -5.86 10.77 14.82
N THR A 414 -4.62 11.16 15.18
CA THR A 414 -4.31 12.52 15.63
C THR A 414 -4.58 13.56 14.52
N VAL A 415 -4.12 13.29 13.28
CA VAL A 415 -4.30 14.22 12.16
C VAL A 415 -5.79 14.37 11.80
N ARG A 416 -6.55 13.27 11.79
CA ARG A 416 -8.00 13.31 11.55
C ARG A 416 -8.72 14.12 12.61
N ARG A 417 -8.47 13.88 13.90
CA ARG A 417 -9.08 14.61 15.03
C ARG A 417 -8.71 16.09 15.02
N TYR A 418 -7.46 16.41 14.73
CA TYR A 418 -7.02 17.81 14.65
C TYR A 418 -7.81 18.57 13.58
N TRP A 419 -7.90 18.04 12.37
CA TRP A 419 -8.61 18.69 11.28
C TRP A 419 -10.15 18.63 11.42
N LYS A 420 -10.69 17.68 12.18
CA LYS A 420 -12.07 17.67 12.61
C LYS A 420 -12.34 18.85 13.58
N GLY A 421 -11.32 19.31 14.32
CA GLY A 421 -11.40 20.40 15.27
C GLY A 421 -11.64 19.92 16.71
N ASP A 422 -11.27 18.67 17.02
CA ASP A 422 -11.33 18.13 18.38
C ASP A 422 -10.35 18.88 19.31
N GLU A 423 -10.73 18.97 20.58
CA GLU A 423 -9.90 19.60 21.60
C GLU A 423 -8.71 18.74 22.01
N GLY A 424 -7.62 19.37 22.49
CA GLY A 424 -6.49 18.69 23.11
C GLY A 424 -5.57 17.95 22.12
N GLN A 425 -5.66 18.19 20.80
CA GLN A 425 -4.87 17.46 19.81
C GLN A 425 -3.46 18.07 19.54
N LEU A 426 -3.19 19.29 20.03
CA LEU A 426 -2.04 20.06 19.60
C LEU A 426 -0.71 19.42 19.99
N SER A 427 -0.61 18.91 21.22
CA SER A 427 0.60 18.25 21.73
C SER A 427 0.93 16.98 20.93
N ASP A 428 -0.08 16.13 20.71
CA ASP A 428 0.10 14.90 19.92
C ASP A 428 0.45 15.23 18.46
N LEU A 429 -0.17 16.26 17.88
CA LEU A 429 0.12 16.69 16.52
C LEU A 429 1.59 17.14 16.38
N GLY A 430 2.13 17.83 17.38
CA GLY A 430 3.55 18.22 17.42
C GLY A 430 4.48 17.01 17.26
N TYR A 431 4.21 15.93 18.00
CA TYR A 431 4.96 14.66 17.82
C TYR A 431 4.75 14.05 16.43
N ARG A 432 3.51 14.05 15.93
CA ARG A 432 3.20 13.44 14.61
C ARG A 432 3.92 14.19 13.49
N LEU A 433 3.90 15.52 13.49
CA LEU A 433 4.58 16.35 12.48
C LEU A 433 6.11 16.14 12.47
N THR A 434 6.70 15.79 13.61
CA THR A 434 8.16 15.65 13.78
C THR A 434 8.66 14.20 13.70
N GLY A 435 7.84 13.27 13.19
CA GLY A 435 8.22 11.87 12.96
C GLY A 435 8.00 10.96 14.16
N SER A 436 7.12 11.34 15.10
CA SER A 436 6.70 10.53 16.25
C SER A 436 7.86 10.05 17.12
N SER A 437 8.67 11.01 17.58
CA SER A 437 9.83 10.73 18.45
C SER A 437 9.48 10.04 19.76
N ASP A 438 8.27 10.28 20.29
CA ASP A 438 7.68 9.59 21.44
C ASP A 438 7.55 8.08 21.25
N LEU A 439 7.42 7.62 20.00
CA LEU A 439 7.25 6.22 19.66
C LEU A 439 8.57 5.53 19.27
N TYR A 440 9.46 6.24 18.57
CA TYR A 440 10.57 5.61 17.86
C TYR A 440 11.97 6.01 18.32
N GLN A 441 12.13 7.18 18.96
CA GLN A 441 13.46 7.69 19.26
C GLN A 441 14.18 6.90 20.36
N ASN A 442 13.45 6.48 21.39
CA ASN A 442 14.01 5.75 22.54
C ASN A 442 14.53 4.35 22.17
N ASP A 443 14.00 3.76 21.13
CA ASP A 443 14.40 2.44 20.62
C ASP A 443 15.54 2.51 19.59
N GLY A 444 16.10 3.69 19.35
CA GLY A 444 17.16 3.91 18.37
C GLY A 444 16.70 3.98 16.92
N ARG A 445 15.39 3.93 16.68
CA ARG A 445 14.79 4.11 15.34
C ARG A 445 14.86 5.56 14.91
N ARG A 446 14.44 5.85 13.68
CA ARG A 446 14.55 7.15 13.03
C ARG A 446 13.16 7.65 12.62
N PRO A 447 12.99 8.93 12.21
CA PRO A 447 11.70 9.45 11.77
C PRO A 447 11.03 8.60 10.69
N TYR A 448 11.81 8.02 9.79
CA TYR A 448 11.33 7.15 8.71
C TYR A 448 10.85 5.75 9.18
N ALA A 449 10.91 5.43 10.47
CA ALA A 449 10.19 4.28 11.01
C ALA A 449 8.67 4.50 11.03
N SER A 450 8.23 5.75 10.98
CA SER A 450 6.82 6.12 10.88
C SER A 450 6.37 6.12 9.42
N ILE A 451 5.55 5.15 9.02
CA ILE A 451 4.77 5.26 7.79
C ILE A 451 3.52 6.07 8.14
N ASN A 452 3.50 7.31 7.68
CA ASN A 452 2.42 8.25 7.92
C ASN A 452 1.33 8.06 6.88
N PHE A 453 0.09 7.97 7.31
CA PHE A 453 -1.05 7.92 6.41
C PHE A 453 -2.27 8.61 7.04
N VAL A 454 -3.15 9.13 6.20
CA VAL A 454 -4.44 9.70 6.59
C VAL A 454 -5.54 8.66 6.36
N THR A 455 -5.46 7.95 5.26
CA THR A 455 -6.38 6.93 4.77
C THR A 455 -5.58 5.73 4.27
N ALA A 456 -6.20 4.56 4.25
CA ALA A 456 -5.67 3.33 3.70
C ALA A 456 -6.81 2.55 3.00
N HIS A 457 -6.54 1.33 2.52
CA HIS A 457 -7.54 0.48 1.90
C HIS A 457 -8.75 0.22 2.82
N ASP A 458 -8.51 0.10 4.13
CA ASP A 458 -9.53 -0.05 5.16
C ASP A 458 -9.95 1.33 5.72
N GLY A 459 -11.24 1.52 5.91
CA GLY A 459 -11.80 2.79 6.31
C GLY A 459 -12.29 3.64 5.13
N PHE A 460 -12.58 4.91 5.39
CA PHE A 460 -12.98 5.86 4.36
C PHE A 460 -11.82 6.28 3.47
N SER A 461 -12.09 6.47 2.17
CA SER A 461 -11.23 7.25 1.28
C SER A 461 -11.16 8.71 1.73
N LEU A 462 -10.23 9.50 1.19
CA LEU A 462 -10.11 10.92 1.57
C LEU A 462 -11.35 11.74 1.19
N GLU A 463 -12.02 11.43 0.08
CA GLU A 463 -13.29 12.05 -0.30
C GLU A 463 -14.40 11.69 0.70
N ASP A 464 -14.46 10.40 1.09
CA ASP A 464 -15.49 9.93 2.02
C ASP A 464 -15.23 10.44 3.46
N LEU A 465 -13.96 10.58 3.86
CA LEU A 465 -13.58 11.13 5.16
C LEU A 465 -14.10 12.55 5.42
N VAL A 466 -14.25 13.34 4.34
CA VAL A 466 -14.79 14.70 4.41
C VAL A 466 -16.26 14.81 3.99
N SER A 467 -16.89 13.69 3.62
CA SER A 467 -18.24 13.65 3.08
C SER A 467 -19.23 12.83 3.88
N TYR A 468 -18.75 11.92 4.75
CA TYR A 468 -19.59 11.02 5.52
C TYR A 468 -19.20 11.02 7.01
N ASN A 469 -20.21 11.06 7.88
CA ASN A 469 -20.05 10.80 9.30
C ASN A 469 -20.28 9.32 9.61
N ASP A 470 -21.30 8.73 8.99
CA ASP A 470 -21.73 7.36 9.20
C ASP A 470 -21.23 6.46 8.06
N LYS A 471 -20.99 5.18 8.36
CA LYS A 471 -20.65 4.19 7.34
C LYS A 471 -21.87 3.74 6.57
N HIS A 472 -21.68 3.43 5.28
CA HIS A 472 -22.70 2.96 4.35
C HIS A 472 -22.23 1.66 3.66
N ASN A 473 -22.18 0.56 4.44
CA ASN A 473 -21.68 -0.75 4.02
C ASN A 473 -22.80 -1.70 3.56
N GLU A 474 -24.00 -1.20 3.26
CA GLU A 474 -25.16 -2.02 2.88
C GLU A 474 -24.87 -2.93 1.67
N ALA A 475 -24.03 -2.47 0.73
CA ALA A 475 -23.62 -3.23 -0.44
C ALA A 475 -22.87 -4.53 -0.09
N ASN A 476 -22.27 -4.63 1.10
CA ASN A 476 -21.56 -5.82 1.56
C ASN A 476 -22.53 -6.94 2.00
N GLY A 477 -23.82 -6.64 2.17
CA GLY A 477 -24.82 -7.63 2.57
C GLY A 477 -24.70 -8.09 4.03
N GLU A 478 -24.10 -7.27 4.90
CA GLU A 478 -23.86 -7.55 6.32
C GLU A 478 -24.69 -6.64 7.26
N ASN A 479 -25.76 -6.07 6.70
CA ASN A 479 -26.67 -5.16 7.42
C ASN A 479 -25.94 -3.95 8.06
N ASN A 480 -24.88 -3.46 7.42
CA ASN A 480 -24.04 -2.35 7.88
C ASN A 480 -23.42 -2.60 9.27
N GLN A 481 -23.15 -3.86 9.63
CA GLN A 481 -22.53 -4.22 10.91
C GLN A 481 -21.01 -4.32 10.83
N ASP A 482 -20.47 -4.51 9.63
CA ASP A 482 -19.05 -4.60 9.31
C ASP A 482 -18.38 -3.22 9.26
N GLY A 483 -17.04 -3.19 9.33
CA GLY A 483 -16.25 -1.97 9.32
C GLY A 483 -16.32 -1.14 10.61
N ALA A 484 -15.49 -0.10 10.70
CA ALA A 484 -15.39 0.76 11.89
C ALA A 484 -16.61 1.66 12.05
N ASN A 485 -17.07 1.84 13.30
CA ASN A 485 -18.17 2.77 13.60
C ASN A 485 -17.70 4.22 13.77
N ASP A 486 -16.46 4.42 14.22
CA ASP A 486 -15.86 5.75 14.39
C ASP A 486 -14.67 5.88 13.43
N ASN A 487 -14.80 6.78 12.46
CA ASN A 487 -13.79 7.05 11.44
C ASN A 487 -13.03 8.35 11.70
N ASN A 488 -13.32 9.08 12.78
CA ASN A 488 -12.83 10.43 13.00
C ASN A 488 -13.09 11.36 11.79
N SER A 489 -14.18 11.10 11.06
CA SER A 489 -14.61 11.82 9.85
C SER A 489 -15.49 13.02 10.19
N TRP A 490 -15.71 13.88 9.19
CA TRP A 490 -16.66 14.98 9.29
C TRP A 490 -17.21 15.35 7.92
N ASN A 491 -18.55 15.25 7.76
CA ASN A 491 -19.27 15.49 6.51
C ASN A 491 -19.46 16.96 6.12
N MET A 492 -18.88 17.90 6.86
CA MET A 492 -19.04 19.36 6.71
C MET A 492 -20.50 19.85 6.80
N GLY A 493 -21.39 19.06 7.42
CA GLY A 493 -22.78 19.42 7.67
C GLY A 493 -23.81 18.77 6.75
N ILE A 494 -23.38 18.06 5.70
CA ILE A 494 -24.27 17.30 4.79
C ILE A 494 -23.66 15.91 4.56
N GLU A 495 -24.46 14.87 4.85
CA GLU A 495 -24.06 13.48 4.65
C GLU A 495 -24.10 13.12 3.16
N GLY A 496 -22.96 12.61 2.62
CA GLY A 496 -22.84 12.17 1.25
C GLY A 496 -22.73 13.30 0.22
N PRO A 497 -23.06 13.03 -1.06
CA PRO A 497 -22.97 13.99 -2.16
C PRO A 497 -23.83 15.23 -1.95
N THR A 498 -23.34 16.39 -2.42
CA THR A 498 -24.08 17.66 -2.31
C THR A 498 -23.70 18.60 -3.46
N ASP A 499 -24.64 19.48 -3.84
CA ASP A 499 -24.42 20.58 -4.79
C ASP A 499 -24.21 21.93 -4.08
N ASN A 500 -24.18 21.96 -2.73
CA ASN A 500 -23.95 23.19 -1.99
C ASN A 500 -22.48 23.65 -2.18
N PRO A 501 -22.24 24.80 -2.81
CA PRO A 501 -20.90 25.26 -3.13
C PRO A 501 -20.05 25.56 -1.88
N GLU A 502 -20.63 26.02 -0.80
CA GLU A 502 -19.90 26.29 0.45
C GLU A 502 -19.36 25.00 1.08
N ILE A 503 -20.17 23.94 1.07
CA ILE A 503 -19.78 22.62 1.56
C ILE A 503 -18.71 22.01 0.66
N LEU A 504 -18.86 22.12 -0.66
CA LEU A 504 -17.86 21.63 -1.62
C LEU A 504 -16.52 22.34 -1.42
N ILE A 505 -16.52 23.67 -1.28
CA ILE A 505 -15.29 24.44 -0.99
C ILE A 505 -14.66 23.99 0.32
N ALA A 506 -15.46 23.77 1.37
CA ALA A 506 -14.95 23.30 2.66
C ALA A 506 -14.32 21.90 2.56
N ARG A 507 -14.96 20.96 1.84
CA ARG A 507 -14.43 19.62 1.58
C ARG A 507 -13.14 19.65 0.80
N GLU A 508 -13.07 20.45 -0.29
CA GLU A 508 -11.86 20.59 -1.09
C GLU A 508 -10.68 21.15 -0.29
N ARG A 509 -10.92 22.18 0.52
CA ARG A 509 -9.93 22.74 1.44
C ARG A 509 -9.44 21.68 2.43
N GLN A 510 -10.36 20.93 3.01
CA GLN A 510 -10.04 19.93 4.03
C GLN A 510 -9.21 18.77 3.45
N LYS A 511 -9.49 18.30 2.25
CA LYS A 511 -8.65 17.31 1.56
C LYS A 511 -7.23 17.83 1.37
N ARG A 512 -7.09 19.09 0.93
CA ARG A 512 -5.77 19.73 0.79
C ARG A 512 -5.06 19.89 2.13
N ASN A 513 -5.76 20.16 3.23
CA ASN A 513 -5.18 20.21 4.57
C ASN A 513 -4.59 18.84 4.98
N PHE A 514 -5.32 17.77 4.75
CA PHE A 514 -4.85 16.40 5.02
C PHE A 514 -3.61 16.06 4.20
N LEU A 515 -3.64 16.30 2.90
CA LEU A 515 -2.51 16.05 2.00
C LEU A 515 -1.30 16.93 2.36
N ALA A 516 -1.50 18.23 2.61
CA ALA A 516 -0.44 19.12 3.03
C ALA A 516 0.19 18.65 4.36
N THR A 517 -0.62 18.27 5.35
CA THR A 517 -0.11 17.75 6.63
C THR A 517 0.70 16.47 6.41
N LEU A 518 0.23 15.55 5.56
CA LEU A 518 0.92 14.31 5.25
C LEU A 518 2.31 14.55 4.64
N PHE A 519 2.39 15.39 3.61
CA PHE A 519 3.63 15.61 2.88
C PHE A 519 4.59 16.59 3.54
N LEU A 520 4.13 17.44 4.46
CA LEU A 520 4.96 18.33 5.27
C LEU A 520 5.51 17.68 6.55
N SER A 521 4.93 16.56 6.99
CA SER A 521 5.36 15.82 8.19
C SER A 521 6.67 15.06 7.97
N GLN A 522 7.49 14.93 9.01
CA GLN A 522 8.60 13.99 9.03
C GLN A 522 8.08 12.55 9.07
N GLY A 523 8.84 11.61 8.52
CA GLY A 523 8.44 10.21 8.34
C GLY A 523 8.29 9.88 6.86
N VAL A 524 7.70 8.73 6.56
CA VAL A 524 7.44 8.27 5.19
C VAL A 524 5.96 8.44 4.87
N PRO A 525 5.59 9.31 3.93
CA PRO A 525 4.20 9.45 3.55
C PRO A 525 3.73 8.25 2.72
N MET A 526 2.58 7.70 3.10
CA MET A 526 1.82 6.75 2.30
C MET A 526 0.51 7.41 1.86
N LEU A 527 0.30 7.47 0.56
CA LEU A 527 -0.91 7.96 -0.08
C LEU A 527 -1.80 6.76 -0.44
N CYS A 528 -3.03 6.74 0.05
CA CYS A 528 -4.01 5.76 -0.40
C CYS A 528 -4.42 6.08 -1.84
N GLY A 529 -4.28 5.11 -2.71
CA GLY A 529 -4.47 5.31 -4.14
C GLY A 529 -5.86 5.77 -4.50
N GLY A 530 -5.90 6.86 -5.27
CA GLY A 530 -7.13 7.54 -5.67
C GLY A 530 -7.52 8.74 -4.80
N ASP A 531 -6.90 8.94 -3.64
CA ASP A 531 -7.15 10.11 -2.80
C ASP A 531 -6.78 11.41 -3.52
N GLU A 532 -5.71 11.37 -4.32
CA GLU A 532 -5.24 12.48 -5.13
C GLU A 532 -6.18 12.87 -6.27
N ILE A 533 -7.09 11.98 -6.61
CA ILE A 533 -8.14 12.22 -7.62
C ILE A 533 -9.54 12.25 -7.02
N GLY A 534 -9.67 12.30 -5.70
CA GLY A 534 -10.97 12.34 -5.03
C GLY A 534 -11.82 11.09 -5.26
N ARG A 535 -11.22 9.88 -5.17
CA ARG A 535 -11.92 8.60 -5.23
C ARG A 535 -12.87 8.46 -4.05
N THR A 536 -14.11 8.08 -4.33
CA THR A 536 -15.13 7.79 -3.30
C THR A 536 -15.50 6.32 -3.33
N GLN A 537 -15.79 5.76 -2.17
CA GLN A 537 -16.42 4.45 -1.96
C GLN A 537 -17.90 4.61 -1.57
N HIS A 538 -18.45 5.82 -1.78
CA HIS A 538 -19.83 6.17 -1.43
C HIS A 538 -20.17 5.92 0.04
N GLY A 539 -19.20 6.18 0.94
CA GLY A 539 -19.38 5.96 2.38
C GLY A 539 -19.20 4.50 2.82
N ASN A 540 -18.83 3.60 1.93
CA ASN A 540 -18.45 2.24 2.31
C ASN A 540 -17.01 2.27 2.89
N ASN A 541 -16.89 2.01 4.19
CA ASN A 541 -15.60 2.02 4.88
C ASN A 541 -14.98 0.62 5.05
N ASN A 542 -15.54 -0.39 4.37
CA ASN A 542 -15.06 -1.79 4.42
C ASN A 542 -15.32 -2.49 3.09
N ALA A 543 -14.80 -1.93 2.00
CA ALA A 543 -15.09 -2.35 0.63
C ALA A 543 -14.39 -3.69 0.22
N TYR A 544 -14.10 -4.57 1.20
CA TYR A 544 -13.31 -5.79 1.02
C TYR A 544 -13.90 -6.77 0.00
N CYS A 545 -15.20 -6.71 -0.24
CA CYS A 545 -15.94 -7.59 -1.14
C CYS A 545 -16.54 -6.86 -2.35
N GLN A 546 -16.12 -5.62 -2.63
CA GLN A 546 -16.67 -4.78 -3.69
C GLN A 546 -15.73 -4.75 -4.91
N ASP A 547 -15.76 -5.79 -5.74
CA ASP A 547 -15.06 -5.83 -7.04
C ASP A 547 -15.91 -5.15 -8.13
N ASN A 548 -16.15 -3.85 -7.96
CA ASN A 548 -16.99 -3.02 -8.82
C ASN A 548 -16.62 -1.54 -8.69
N GLU A 549 -17.45 -0.65 -9.23
CA GLU A 549 -17.25 0.79 -9.26
C GLU A 549 -17.16 1.46 -7.88
N ILE A 550 -17.58 0.80 -6.80
CA ILE A 550 -17.38 1.28 -5.44
C ILE A 550 -15.88 1.34 -5.11
N SER A 551 -15.11 0.36 -5.58
CA SER A 551 -13.67 0.25 -5.28
C SER A 551 -12.77 0.70 -6.42
N TRP A 552 -13.23 0.58 -7.69
CA TRP A 552 -12.40 0.87 -8.85
C TRP A 552 -12.16 2.37 -9.03
N TYR A 553 -11.00 2.75 -9.61
CA TYR A 553 -10.64 4.13 -9.81
C TYR A 553 -11.37 4.72 -11.01
N ASP A 554 -12.14 5.78 -10.79
CA ASP A 554 -12.75 6.54 -11.86
C ASP A 554 -11.75 7.57 -12.42
N TRP A 555 -11.37 7.37 -13.66
CA TRP A 555 -10.39 8.18 -14.38
C TRP A 555 -11.01 9.35 -15.14
N ASN A 556 -12.34 9.56 -15.08
CA ASN A 556 -13.02 10.70 -15.67
C ASN A 556 -12.96 11.88 -14.71
N LEU A 557 -11.84 12.61 -14.72
CA LEU A 557 -11.61 13.71 -13.79
C LEU A 557 -12.33 14.97 -14.25
N ASP A 558 -13.16 15.53 -13.39
CA ASP A 558 -13.68 16.90 -13.54
C ASP A 558 -12.60 17.95 -13.18
N GLU A 559 -12.94 19.25 -13.30
CA GLU A 559 -12.02 20.34 -12.98
C GLU A 559 -11.55 20.30 -11.52
N ARG A 560 -12.45 20.01 -10.57
CA ARG A 560 -12.19 19.93 -9.15
C ARG A 560 -11.17 18.82 -8.81
N ARG A 561 -11.39 17.63 -9.36
CA ARG A 561 -10.51 16.46 -9.20
C ARG A 561 -9.17 16.67 -9.87
N THR A 562 -9.15 17.33 -11.02
CA THR A 562 -7.90 17.69 -11.71
C THR A 562 -7.07 18.66 -10.88
N LYS A 563 -7.68 19.69 -10.30
CA LYS A 563 -6.99 20.64 -9.40
C LYS A 563 -6.43 19.96 -8.14
N LEU A 564 -7.14 18.97 -7.59
CA LEU A 564 -6.64 18.18 -6.45
C LEU A 564 -5.42 17.34 -6.83
N LEU A 565 -5.46 16.71 -8.00
CA LEU A 565 -4.32 15.95 -8.54
C LEU A 565 -3.09 16.83 -8.75
N GLU A 566 -3.27 18.01 -9.35
CA GLU A 566 -2.18 18.98 -9.56
C GLU A 566 -1.61 19.45 -8.23
N PHE A 567 -2.46 19.79 -7.27
CA PHE A 567 -2.04 20.14 -5.92
C PHE A 567 -1.21 19.04 -5.26
N THR A 568 -1.65 17.79 -5.38
CA THR A 568 -0.94 16.64 -4.81
C THR A 568 0.44 16.43 -5.46
N ARG A 569 0.52 16.58 -6.78
CA ARG A 569 1.81 16.51 -7.52
C ARG A 569 2.80 17.58 -7.06
N GLU A 570 2.34 18.82 -6.90
CA GLU A 570 3.19 19.91 -6.43
C GLU A 570 3.64 19.70 -4.97
N LEU A 571 2.78 19.16 -4.09
CA LEU A 571 3.17 18.79 -2.73
C LEU A 571 4.26 17.71 -2.72
N ILE A 572 4.10 16.68 -3.54
CA ILE A 572 5.08 15.59 -3.65
C ILE A 572 6.40 16.16 -4.16
N ARG A 573 6.36 16.99 -5.22
CA ARG A 573 7.54 17.65 -5.75
C ARG A 573 8.20 18.56 -4.70
N PHE A 574 7.41 19.35 -3.97
CA PHE A 574 7.89 20.21 -2.90
C PHE A 574 8.65 19.40 -1.85
N ARG A 575 8.08 18.28 -1.38
CA ARG A 575 8.76 17.40 -0.45
C ARG A 575 10.06 16.82 -1.02
N GLN A 576 10.08 16.44 -2.29
CA GLN A 576 11.26 15.81 -2.94
C GLN A 576 12.43 16.76 -3.07
N ILE A 577 12.19 18.05 -3.34
CA ILE A 577 13.27 19.05 -3.47
C ILE A 577 13.77 19.56 -2.13
N HIS A 578 13.01 19.37 -1.02
CA HIS A 578 13.35 19.89 0.30
C HIS A 578 13.75 18.81 1.31
N PRO A 579 15.08 18.56 1.52
CA PRO A 579 15.59 17.63 2.52
C PRO A 579 15.10 17.91 3.94
N ASN A 580 14.75 19.16 4.26
CA ASN A 580 14.23 19.56 5.55
C ASN A 580 12.89 18.89 5.90
N LEU A 581 12.13 18.41 4.90
CA LEU A 581 10.86 17.70 5.08
C LEU A 581 11.03 16.17 5.17
N ARG A 582 12.23 15.64 4.94
CA ARG A 582 12.54 14.19 4.94
C ARG A 582 13.83 13.89 5.70
N ARG A 583 13.89 14.39 6.93
CA ARG A 583 15.07 14.28 7.79
C ARG A 583 15.36 12.82 8.17
N ARG A 584 16.64 12.46 8.17
CA ARG A 584 17.11 11.13 8.61
C ARG A 584 17.32 11.05 10.13
N LYS A 585 17.19 12.15 10.85
CA LYS A 585 17.34 12.24 12.32
C LYS A 585 16.22 13.08 12.91
N PHE A 586 15.81 12.75 14.11
CA PHE A 586 14.87 13.57 14.87
C PHE A 586 15.47 14.95 15.16
N PHE A 587 14.61 15.94 15.31
CA PHE A 587 14.98 17.25 15.82
C PHE A 587 15.56 17.09 17.22
N GLN A 588 16.56 17.90 17.54
CA GLN A 588 17.29 17.78 18.81
C GLN A 588 17.06 18.97 19.72
N ASP A 589 16.36 20.01 19.26
CA ASP A 589 16.17 21.31 19.98
C ASP A 589 17.48 21.87 20.50
N ARG A 590 18.56 21.67 19.74
CA ARG A 590 19.89 22.13 20.10
C ARG A 590 20.23 23.40 19.34
N GLU A 591 20.87 24.37 20.07
CA GLU A 591 21.56 25.47 19.42
C GLU A 591 22.76 24.92 18.65
N VAL A 592 22.75 25.07 17.32
CA VAL A 592 23.82 24.59 16.44
C VAL A 592 24.56 25.81 15.89
N TYR A 593 25.83 25.99 16.27
CA TYR A 593 26.80 26.99 15.80
C TYR A 593 26.53 28.47 16.12
N HIS A 594 25.34 28.89 16.53
CA HIS A 594 25.04 30.24 17.02
C HIS A 594 23.99 30.16 18.13
N PRO A 595 24.08 31.01 19.17
CA PRO A 595 23.15 30.98 20.33
C PRO A 595 21.67 31.21 19.98
N SER A 596 21.33 31.47 18.72
CA SER A 596 19.98 31.84 18.29
C SER A 596 19.37 30.94 17.21
N SER A 597 20.01 29.81 16.82
CA SER A 597 19.48 28.98 15.74
C SER A 597 19.20 27.52 16.17
N ARG A 598 18.00 27.27 16.65
CA ARG A 598 17.49 25.92 16.87
C ARG A 598 17.13 25.26 15.54
N ASP A 599 17.14 23.93 15.49
CA ASP A 599 16.72 23.17 14.31
C ASP A 599 15.18 23.15 14.12
N ILE A 600 14.42 23.40 15.21
CA ILE A 600 12.96 23.55 15.23
C ILE A 600 12.55 24.58 16.29
N ALA A 601 11.47 25.32 16.01
CA ALA A 601 10.82 26.17 17.00
C ALA A 601 9.29 26.21 16.76
N TRP A 602 8.53 26.36 17.82
CA TRP A 602 7.07 26.38 17.81
C TRP A 602 6.54 27.71 18.28
N TYR A 603 5.60 28.28 17.53
CA TYR A 603 5.09 29.61 17.78
C TYR A 603 3.56 29.62 17.93
N ARG A 604 3.12 30.54 18.77
CA ARG A 604 1.73 30.96 18.89
C ARG A 604 1.37 31.95 17.78
N THR A 605 0.09 32.31 17.76
CA THR A 605 -0.45 33.30 16.81
C THR A 605 0.08 34.72 17.04
N ASP A 606 0.58 35.03 18.25
CA ASP A 606 1.23 36.31 18.56
C ASP A 606 2.75 36.38 18.23
N GLY A 607 3.25 35.34 17.53
CA GLY A 607 4.67 35.26 17.14
C GLY A 607 5.65 34.88 18.23
N GLN A 608 5.17 34.62 19.47
CA GLN A 608 6.01 34.16 20.58
C GLN A 608 6.11 32.63 20.60
N GLU A 609 7.22 32.10 21.10
CA GLU A 609 7.40 30.66 21.27
C GLU A 609 6.37 30.06 22.22
N MET A 610 5.96 28.84 21.94
CA MET A 610 5.03 28.07 22.78
C MET A 610 5.69 27.67 24.10
N THR A 611 4.98 27.87 25.21
CA THR A 611 5.40 27.41 26.54
C THR A 611 4.85 25.99 26.82
N GLN A 612 5.44 25.32 27.80
CA GLN A 612 4.98 23.98 28.24
C GLN A 612 3.50 23.96 28.67
N GLU A 613 3.02 25.04 29.26
CA GLU A 613 1.61 25.17 29.68
C GLU A 613 0.66 25.19 28.48
N GLN A 614 1.07 25.83 27.40
CA GLN A 614 0.24 25.99 26.19
C GLN A 614 0.09 24.69 25.39
N TRP A 615 1.10 23.82 25.40
CA TRP A 615 0.99 22.48 24.81
C TRP A 615 -0.15 21.66 25.44
N ASN A 616 -0.48 21.92 26.70
CA ASN A 616 -1.54 21.23 27.43
C ASN A 616 -2.88 21.98 27.44
N THR A 617 -2.99 23.08 26.69
CA THR A 617 -4.18 23.91 26.64
C THR A 617 -5.20 23.31 25.66
N GLY A 618 -6.25 22.69 26.18
CA GLY A 618 -7.21 21.89 25.40
C GLY A 618 -7.92 22.65 24.27
N TRP A 619 -8.20 23.96 24.45
CA TRP A 619 -8.92 24.75 23.46
C TRP A 619 -8.06 25.26 22.29
N MET A 620 -6.73 25.21 22.39
CA MET A 620 -5.85 25.67 21.32
C MET A 620 -5.92 24.74 20.10
N ARG A 621 -6.16 25.32 18.91
CA ARG A 621 -6.35 24.64 17.64
C ARG A 621 -5.51 25.24 16.51
N SER A 622 -4.57 26.13 16.84
CA SER A 622 -3.69 26.74 15.86
C SER A 622 -2.27 26.87 16.41
N MET A 623 -1.29 26.67 15.55
CA MET A 623 0.13 26.80 15.85
C MET A 623 0.94 27.06 14.59
N ALA A 624 2.17 27.56 14.77
CA ALA A 624 3.16 27.58 13.70
C ALA A 624 4.42 26.82 14.11
N VAL A 625 5.02 26.12 13.18
CA VAL A 625 6.30 25.43 13.37
C VAL A 625 7.33 25.93 12.38
N MET A 626 8.47 26.36 12.88
CA MET A 626 9.63 26.70 12.07
C MET A 626 10.57 25.52 11.94
N LEU A 627 10.86 25.13 10.72
CA LEU A 627 11.81 24.09 10.36
C LEU A 627 13.07 24.75 9.78
N ASN A 628 14.15 24.76 10.56
CA ASN A 628 15.38 25.44 10.14
C ASN A 628 16.19 24.57 9.17
N GLY A 629 16.30 25.02 7.92
CA GLY A 629 17.02 24.32 6.86
C GLY A 629 18.54 24.41 6.92
N THR A 630 19.11 25.27 7.78
CA THR A 630 20.57 25.42 7.88
C THR A 630 21.23 24.37 8.77
N THR A 631 20.45 23.61 9.52
CA THR A 631 20.92 22.73 10.62
C THR A 631 20.33 21.33 10.54
N LEU A 632 20.36 20.70 9.36
CA LEU A 632 19.81 19.35 9.18
C LEU A 632 20.61 18.26 9.91
N GLY A 633 21.89 18.53 10.21
CA GLY A 633 22.78 17.56 10.87
C GLY A 633 23.04 16.31 10.03
N GLN A 634 22.95 16.44 8.71
CA GLN A 634 23.17 15.38 7.70
C GLN A 634 24.34 15.79 6.81
N ILE A 635 25.02 14.79 6.27
CA ILE A 635 26.04 14.95 5.23
C ILE A 635 25.57 14.19 3.98
N ASP A 636 25.94 14.70 2.83
CA ASP A 636 25.72 14.03 1.54
C ASP A 636 26.79 12.95 1.27
N ASP A 637 26.72 12.32 0.10
CA ASP A 637 27.67 11.27 -0.31
C ASP A 637 29.10 11.80 -0.55
N MET A 638 29.25 13.12 -0.67
CA MET A 638 30.56 13.80 -0.82
C MET A 638 31.14 14.23 0.54
N GLY A 639 30.39 14.04 1.62
CA GLY A 639 30.78 14.46 2.97
C GLY A 639 30.45 15.92 3.32
N GLU A 640 29.70 16.62 2.44
CA GLU A 640 29.33 18.02 2.66
C GLU A 640 28.03 18.11 3.48
N PRO A 641 27.89 19.14 4.34
CA PRO A 641 26.66 19.37 5.09
C PRO A 641 25.45 19.61 4.15
N VAL A 642 24.40 18.83 4.34
CA VAL A 642 23.12 19.06 3.64
C VAL A 642 22.43 20.26 4.27
N THR A 643 22.09 21.25 3.45
CA THR A 643 21.31 22.43 3.83
C THR A 643 20.08 22.60 2.96
N ASP A 644 19.11 23.36 3.43
CA ASP A 644 17.86 23.62 2.75
C ASP A 644 17.31 25.02 3.10
N ASP A 645 16.17 25.35 2.56
CA ASP A 645 15.39 26.51 2.96
C ASP A 645 14.82 26.33 4.38
N THR A 646 14.60 27.46 5.05
CA THR A 646 13.90 27.50 6.35
C THR A 646 12.44 27.79 6.10
N PHE A 647 11.58 26.94 6.66
CA PHE A 647 10.12 27.04 6.50
C PHE A 647 9.44 27.42 7.81
N LEU A 648 8.33 28.16 7.69
CA LEU A 648 7.35 28.36 8.77
C LEU A 648 6.02 27.81 8.29
N VAL A 649 5.58 26.69 8.89
CA VAL A 649 4.33 26.02 8.60
C VAL A 649 3.30 26.43 9.63
N MET A 650 2.22 27.05 9.18
CA MET A 650 1.12 27.52 10.02
C MET A 650 -0.09 26.61 9.81
N LEU A 651 -0.66 26.12 10.91
CA LEU A 651 -1.83 25.25 10.90
C LEU A 651 -2.93 25.91 11.73
N ASN A 652 -4.08 26.11 11.11
CA ASN A 652 -5.27 26.66 11.76
C ASN A 652 -6.46 25.72 11.59
N SER A 653 -6.83 24.97 12.63
CA SER A 653 -8.05 24.14 12.62
C SER A 653 -9.28 24.78 13.26
N TYR A 654 -9.19 26.04 13.69
CA TYR A 654 -10.36 26.84 14.01
C TYR A 654 -11.25 27.02 12.77
N ALA A 655 -12.54 27.29 12.97
CA ALA A 655 -13.45 27.65 11.87
C ALA A 655 -13.18 29.06 11.35
N GLU A 656 -12.68 29.94 12.21
CA GLU A 656 -12.45 31.36 11.95
C GLU A 656 -11.02 31.60 11.42
N CYS A 657 -10.85 32.73 10.75
CA CYS A 657 -9.55 33.25 10.36
C CYS A 657 -8.76 33.66 11.61
N VAL A 658 -7.45 33.35 11.61
CA VAL A 658 -6.53 33.71 12.69
C VAL A 658 -5.36 34.50 12.12
N THR A 659 -5.13 35.69 12.67
CA THR A 659 -3.95 36.51 12.31
C THR A 659 -2.74 35.99 13.07
N TYR A 660 -1.68 35.63 12.35
CA TYR A 660 -0.38 35.28 12.92
C TYR A 660 0.58 36.47 12.79
N ALA A 661 1.10 36.91 13.90
CA ALA A 661 2.30 37.76 13.88
C ALA A 661 3.50 36.89 13.47
N LEU A 662 4.26 37.36 12.48
CA LEU A 662 5.38 36.58 11.96
C LEU A 662 6.57 36.66 12.92
N PRO A 663 7.13 35.51 13.37
CA PRO A 663 8.33 35.53 14.19
C PRO A 663 9.52 36.02 13.36
N GLN A 664 10.54 36.53 14.07
CA GLN A 664 11.79 36.89 13.42
C GLN A 664 12.39 35.64 12.74
N SER A 665 12.72 35.73 11.45
CA SER A 665 13.37 34.64 10.76
C SER A 665 14.81 34.43 11.24
N PRO A 666 15.38 33.20 11.21
CA PRO A 666 16.69 32.89 11.77
C PRO A 666 17.83 33.76 11.25
N ARG A 667 17.75 34.24 10.02
CA ARG A 667 18.76 35.11 9.39
C ARG A 667 18.30 36.56 9.28
N ASN A 668 17.17 36.90 9.91
CA ASN A 668 16.56 38.23 9.91
C ASN A 668 16.31 38.79 8.48
N ARG A 669 15.78 37.96 7.59
CA ARG A 669 15.55 38.28 6.17
C ARG A 669 14.09 38.53 5.82
N GLY A 670 13.16 38.13 6.70
CA GLY A 670 11.71 38.17 6.43
C GLY A 670 11.17 36.87 5.79
N TRP A 671 9.89 36.90 5.46
CA TRP A 671 9.13 35.72 5.05
C TRP A 671 8.40 35.95 3.72
N LYS A 672 8.27 34.87 2.96
CA LYS A 672 7.54 34.80 1.70
C LYS A 672 6.55 33.66 1.77
N LEU A 673 5.27 33.89 1.47
CA LEU A 673 4.28 32.84 1.34
C LEU A 673 4.60 31.99 0.10
N LEU A 674 4.55 30.67 0.24
CA LEU A 674 4.72 29.70 -0.84
C LEU A 674 3.47 28.90 -1.12
N MET A 675 2.68 28.58 -0.07
CA MET A 675 1.50 27.74 -0.19
C MET A 675 0.41 28.20 0.77
N ASN A 676 -0.86 28.12 0.33
CA ASN A 676 -2.04 28.33 1.14
C ASN A 676 -3.17 27.42 0.68
N THR A 677 -3.58 26.46 1.52
CA THR A 677 -4.65 25.51 1.21
C THR A 677 -6.04 26.12 1.12
N ALA A 678 -6.20 27.37 1.61
CA ALA A 678 -7.47 28.11 1.50
C ALA A 678 -7.72 28.63 0.07
N ASP A 679 -6.66 28.84 -0.70
CA ASP A 679 -6.76 29.19 -2.10
C ASP A 679 -6.91 27.90 -2.92
N LEU A 680 -8.10 27.71 -3.52
CA LEU A 680 -8.39 26.50 -4.28
C LEU A 680 -7.97 26.60 -5.75
N ASP A 681 -7.73 27.79 -6.23
CA ASP A 681 -7.35 28.04 -7.62
C ASP A 681 -5.83 28.13 -7.78
N GLU A 682 -5.17 28.89 -6.91
CA GLU A 682 -3.71 29.10 -6.93
C GLU A 682 -3.10 28.81 -5.54
N PRO A 683 -3.15 27.54 -5.06
CA PRO A 683 -2.67 27.21 -3.71
C PRO A 683 -1.14 27.40 -3.54
N PHE A 684 -0.39 27.38 -4.64
CA PHE A 684 1.05 27.67 -4.66
C PHE A 684 1.29 29.03 -5.34
N GLY A 685 1.87 29.96 -4.61
CA GLY A 685 2.16 31.29 -5.13
C GLY A 685 3.12 32.03 -4.22
N GLU A 686 3.98 32.86 -4.80
CA GLU A 686 4.98 33.62 -4.07
C GLU A 686 4.47 35.02 -3.73
N LYS A 687 4.33 35.31 -2.43
CA LYS A 687 3.94 36.65 -1.95
C LYS A 687 4.82 37.07 -0.79
N LEU A 688 5.46 38.22 -0.91
CA LEU A 688 6.24 38.85 0.18
C LEU A 688 5.28 39.27 1.30
N LEU A 689 5.68 39.02 2.53
CA LEU A 689 4.87 39.32 3.72
C LEU A 689 5.56 40.36 4.62
N ASP A 690 4.74 41.24 5.21
CA ASP A 690 5.17 42.22 6.17
C ASP A 690 4.47 42.02 7.52
N GLY A 691 5.22 41.58 8.53
CA GLY A 691 4.83 41.52 9.93
C GLY A 691 3.76 40.53 10.35
N ALA A 692 2.77 40.25 9.53
CA ALA A 692 1.65 39.34 9.84
C ALA A 692 1.04 38.63 8.63
N LEU A 693 0.34 37.50 8.90
CA LEU A 693 -0.44 36.79 7.90
C LEU A 693 -1.77 36.35 8.50
N ASP A 694 -2.85 36.64 7.77
CA ASP A 694 -4.17 36.11 8.06
C ASP A 694 -4.29 34.68 7.48
N VAL A 695 -4.38 33.67 8.34
CA VAL A 695 -4.57 32.26 7.97
C VAL A 695 -6.04 31.92 8.11
N SER A 696 -6.68 31.66 6.99
CA SER A 696 -8.12 31.33 6.92
C SER A 696 -8.49 30.18 7.86
N GLY A 697 -9.74 30.12 8.27
CA GLY A 697 -10.24 29.00 9.06
C GLY A 697 -10.06 27.67 8.31
N ARG A 698 -9.63 26.64 9.04
CA ARG A 698 -9.34 25.30 8.53
C ARG A 698 -8.41 25.35 7.31
N SER A 699 -7.20 25.87 7.51
CA SER A 699 -6.20 25.93 6.44
C SER A 699 -4.77 25.82 6.94
N VAL A 700 -3.88 25.47 6.00
CA VAL A 700 -2.43 25.44 6.17
C VAL A 700 -1.81 26.54 5.30
N ALA A 701 -0.85 27.28 5.87
CA ALA A 701 0.01 28.18 5.12
C ALA A 701 1.48 27.80 5.32
N VAL A 702 2.26 27.85 4.26
CA VAL A 702 3.71 27.58 4.31
C VAL A 702 4.46 28.79 3.81
N LEU A 703 5.36 29.28 4.67
CA LEU A 703 6.24 30.38 4.35
C LEU A 703 7.69 29.90 4.27
N ARG A 704 8.48 30.59 3.45
CA ARG A 704 9.93 30.39 3.34
C ARG A 704 10.65 31.68 3.77
N GLU A 705 11.76 31.52 4.50
CA GLU A 705 12.66 32.64 4.76
C GLU A 705 13.26 33.15 3.45
N LEU A 706 13.32 34.45 3.26
CA LEU A 706 13.93 35.08 2.09
C LEU A 706 15.40 34.69 1.91
N THR A 707 15.82 34.50 0.69
CA THR A 707 17.24 34.34 0.35
C THR A 707 17.98 35.66 0.55
N ALA A 708 19.33 35.62 0.63
CA ALA A 708 20.13 36.81 0.75
C ALA A 708 19.99 37.79 -0.44
N ALA A 709 19.63 37.28 -1.61
CA ALA A 709 19.39 38.07 -2.81
C ALA A 709 18.02 38.76 -2.76
N GLU A 710 16.97 38.05 -2.36
CA GLU A 710 15.62 38.60 -2.22
C GLU A 710 15.54 39.67 -1.11
N ALA A 711 16.19 39.46 0.02
CA ALA A 711 16.22 40.42 1.13
C ALA A 711 16.96 41.74 0.81
N LYS A 712 17.75 41.79 -0.25
CA LYS A 712 18.51 42.97 -0.72
C LYS A 712 17.82 43.75 -1.83
N GLN A 713 16.74 43.23 -2.42
CA GLN A 713 15.98 44.01 -3.42
C GLN A 713 15.11 45.03 -2.69
N PRO A 714 15.25 46.34 -2.97
CA PRO A 714 14.27 47.31 -2.48
C PRO A 714 12.92 47.00 -3.14
N GLU A 715 11.84 47.22 -2.38
CA GLU A 715 10.48 47.20 -2.94
C GLU A 715 10.49 48.01 -4.23
N THR A 716 10.21 47.38 -5.36
CA THR A 716 9.85 48.10 -6.61
C THR A 716 8.49 48.72 -6.31
N GLU A 717 8.52 50.01 -5.90
CA GLU A 717 7.31 50.84 -5.95
C GLU A 717 6.64 50.61 -7.31
N GLU A 718 5.38 50.17 -7.29
CA GLU A 718 4.52 50.28 -8.46
C GLU A 718 4.55 51.71 -8.88
N ALA A 719 5.19 51.97 -10.02
CA ALA A 719 5.19 53.30 -10.62
C ALA A 719 3.73 53.74 -10.85
N PRO A 720 3.34 54.94 -10.43
CA PRO A 720 1.98 55.43 -10.66
C PRO A 720 1.69 55.36 -12.17
N ILE A 721 0.60 54.76 -12.56
CA ILE A 721 0.09 54.85 -13.92
C ILE A 721 -0.29 56.29 -14.16
N GLU A 722 0.61 57.06 -14.76
CA GLU A 722 0.28 58.36 -15.34
C GLU A 722 -0.77 58.17 -16.42
N THR A 723 -1.98 58.56 -16.09
CA THR A 723 -3.06 58.75 -17.04
C THR A 723 -2.72 59.90 -17.95
N GLN A 724 -2.08 59.64 -19.09
CA GLN A 724 -2.00 60.60 -20.19
C GLN A 724 -3.36 60.62 -20.90
N GLN A 725 -4.04 61.74 -20.72
CA GLN A 725 -5.18 62.13 -21.57
C GLN A 725 -4.70 62.33 -23.00
N PRO A 726 -5.44 61.85 -24.03
CA PRO A 726 -5.06 62.12 -25.41
C PRO A 726 -5.47 63.58 -25.81
N GLU A 727 -4.47 64.43 -26.10
CA GLU A 727 -4.69 65.68 -26.83
C GLU A 727 -5.11 65.40 -28.27
N LEU A 728 -6.26 65.97 -28.63
CA LEU A 728 -6.75 66.10 -29.98
C LEU A 728 -5.83 67.03 -30.79
N GLN A 729 -5.16 66.54 -31.79
CA GLN A 729 -4.64 67.37 -32.87
C GLN A 729 -5.15 66.90 -34.23
N GLN A 730 -5.59 67.91 -34.94
CA GLN A 730 -6.31 67.97 -36.23
C GLN A 730 -5.52 67.38 -37.40
N GLN A 731 -6.29 66.78 -38.33
CA GLN A 731 -5.86 66.45 -39.67
C GLN A 731 -5.50 67.71 -40.53
N PRO A 732 -4.67 67.51 -41.56
CA PRO A 732 -5.19 67.81 -42.89
C PRO A 732 -4.93 66.71 -43.95
N ALA A 733 -5.75 66.81 -44.94
CA ALA A 733 -6.18 65.92 -45.99
C ALA A 733 -5.20 65.60 -47.13
N LEU A 734 -5.53 64.48 -47.81
CA LEU A 734 -5.45 64.18 -49.24
C LEU A 734 -4.09 64.04 -49.94
N ALA A 735 -3.83 62.87 -50.50
CA ALA A 735 -3.71 62.66 -51.93
C ALA A 735 -3.79 61.17 -52.29
N GLN A 736 -4.61 60.84 -53.23
CA GLN A 736 -4.82 59.59 -53.95
C GLN A 736 -3.59 59.23 -54.83
N GLN A 737 -3.40 57.92 -55.07
CA GLN A 737 -3.25 57.28 -56.39
C GLN A 737 -2.86 55.84 -56.20
N GLU A 738 -3.75 54.94 -56.53
CA GLU A 738 -3.90 54.15 -57.78
C GLU A 738 -2.88 53.01 -57.90
N GLU A 739 -3.44 51.80 -57.79
CA GLU A 739 -3.46 50.68 -58.76
C GLU A 739 -2.13 50.09 -59.19
N THR A 740 -2.01 48.79 -59.01
CA THR A 740 -2.21 47.85 -60.12
C THR A 740 -2.17 46.36 -59.59
N GLU A 741 -3.14 45.63 -60.10
CA GLU A 741 -3.30 44.17 -60.10
C GLU A 741 -2.16 43.46 -60.87
N ALA A 742 -1.99 42.17 -60.50
CA ALA A 742 -1.84 40.99 -61.37
C ALA A 742 -1.60 39.81 -60.52
N SER A 743 -2.49 38.90 -60.20
CA SER A 743 -3.15 37.77 -60.92
C SER A 743 -2.14 36.80 -61.55
N ILE A 744 -2.50 35.58 -61.41
CA ILE A 744 -2.35 34.39 -62.29
C ILE A 744 -1.54 33.26 -61.62
N THR A 745 -2.17 32.26 -61.33
CA THR A 745 -2.72 30.93 -61.75
C THR A 745 -1.88 29.76 -61.21
N GLU A 746 -2.53 28.90 -60.54
CA GLU A 746 -3.03 27.53 -60.87
C GLU A 746 -2.01 26.56 -61.47
N GLU A 747 -1.86 25.47 -60.65
CA GLU A 747 -2.09 24.03 -60.95
C GLU A 747 -1.11 23.30 -61.91
N PRO A 748 -1.18 21.96 -61.94
CA PRO A 748 -1.11 20.90 -60.91
C PRO A 748 -0.26 19.67 -61.38
N VAL A 749 -0.46 18.48 -60.65
CA VAL A 749 -0.31 17.10 -61.19
C VAL A 749 1.07 16.45 -61.01
N THR A 750 1.27 15.28 -60.52
CA THR A 750 0.67 13.92 -60.49
C THR A 750 1.51 13.00 -59.66
N GLU A 751 0.87 12.18 -58.92
CA GLU A 751 0.86 10.71 -58.78
C GLU A 751 2.06 9.85 -59.26
N GLU A 752 2.41 8.97 -58.31
CA GLU A 752 2.65 7.50 -58.32
C GLU A 752 4.00 6.97 -58.79
N PRO A 753 4.32 5.67 -58.45
CA PRO A 753 3.99 4.83 -57.28
C PRO A 753 5.19 4.03 -56.71
N VAL A 754 4.84 3.28 -55.65
CA VAL A 754 5.56 2.19 -54.94
C VAL A 754 6.16 1.12 -55.86
N PRO A 755 7.27 0.39 -55.47
CA PRO A 755 6.96 -0.91 -54.89
C PRO A 755 7.84 -1.42 -53.73
N ALA A 756 7.23 -2.38 -53.05
CA ALA A 756 7.65 -3.23 -52.01
C ALA A 756 9.00 -3.98 -52.17
N ALA A 757 9.64 -4.25 -51.05
CA ALA A 757 10.15 -5.54 -50.62
C ALA A 757 10.25 -5.57 -49.10
#